data_0c1ebc5bd1f26bf7cc477d889eb41f77
#
_entry.id   0c1ebc5bd1f26bf7cc477d889eb41f77
#
_cell.length_a   1.000
_cell.length_b   1.000
_cell.length_c   1.000
_cell.angle_alpha   90.00
_cell.angle_beta   90.00
_cell.angle_gamma   90.00
#
_symmetry.space_group_name_H-M   'P 1'
#
loop_
_entity.id
_entity.type
_entity.pdbx_description
1 polymer ?
#
loop_
_entity_poly.entity_id
_entity_poly.type
_entity_poly.pdbx_seq_one_letter_code
_entity_poly.pdbx_strand_id
1 'polypeptide(L)'
;MFLMGALIVFASCQNADSPAKVGELKCEFQENPLGIDRDQPLLQWKISDDRRGTQQTAYQVVVASSPEALKQDNGDVWDSGRVDSDQSVHVVYVGPALETGKTYFWKVRLWDKDGKASAWSEPASWEMGLLNESDWQAEWIARSAENPGRSAYLRKEFNLESKSIEKARVFVTGLGNYVLFLNGQRVGNDLLTPGWTHYPERLEYQVYDVKELLTAGANSAGAVLGNMWWSGGLGWQGGQKYSEGPLKFLMQLQVEFADGSSQTFVSDQSWKWTDSPIWDDHIYDGEKYDANMEIPGWNKTGFDDASWSSVEPASYEGMLSGPNAPAMRHHEDLMPIALNEPVPGEYVYDLGQNMVGWAKIKFRADKGDTIVFRYAELLHDNGTVAQENLRSADAIDMVVSNGEELVWEPMFTYHGFRYVQVSGLKEKPGMNDLVGKVIYTDQPFVGHFECSSDLINNINKNVVWAQKGNFYPAPTDCPQRDERLGWMGDAQIFAPTANFNMHLDRYWSKWMFDITDGQDEEGWVYDVNPPIVVGGPSKPGWGDAVTVIPWVNYRFYGNKRIIEDHYEGIKSWVEYMRRNSENDIYFWEQNGWYGYGDWIAVEASPGKPIGSAYYYYSTKLLAKMAKVIGKTADAQEYEALAERIAVAFQNEYWDTETLNYPGGTQTASLLPLAFGITPDILLDQVVQNLVKDVIEKNGHPTTGFLGTGYILPMLSKFNHHELAYEMITKTEYPSWGYMVKQGATTIWELWNSDTERPEGMNSRNHFALGCVGEWIWNTLAGINICDEQPGFKRAIISPQPAGDLKWAKADYETNYGLLSVDWKLENGKFTLNLTVPPNTTAVVDLPGVEPGSVVKEGGVEVGSETIEGLTETESGKILAAAGSYVFTVE
;
A
#
# COMPACT_ATOMS: atom_id res chain seq x y z
N MET A 1 -35.42 65.38 46.62
CA MET A 1 -35.32 65.25 45.14
C MET A 1 -34.22 64.22 44.90
N PHE A 2 -34.59 62.92 44.83
CA PHE A 2 -33.70 61.77 44.66
C PHE A 2 -33.62 61.44 43.16
N LEU A 3 -32.44 61.49 42.58
CA LEU A 3 -32.19 60.91 41.25
C LEU A 3 -31.82 59.47 41.40
N MET A 4 -32.63 58.58 40.83
CA MET A 4 -32.37 57.17 40.66
C MET A 4 -31.58 57.00 39.36
N GLY A 5 -30.30 56.66 39.45
CA GLY A 5 -29.47 56.25 38.29
C GLY A 5 -29.73 54.80 38.00
N ALA A 6 -30.26 54.51 36.82
CA ALA A 6 -30.36 53.11 36.31
C ALA A 6 -29.01 52.66 35.77
N LEU A 7 -28.41 51.62 36.39
CA LEU A 7 -27.28 50.86 35.87
C LEU A 7 -27.81 49.91 34.80
N ILE A 8 -27.47 50.20 33.53
CA ILE A 8 -27.64 49.26 32.44
C ILE A 8 -26.44 48.31 32.48
N VAL A 9 -26.63 47.10 32.96
CA VAL A 9 -25.64 46.00 32.83
C VAL A 9 -25.73 45.49 31.40
N PHE A 10 -24.76 45.85 30.56
CA PHE A 10 -24.53 45.09 29.33
C PHE A 10 -23.97 43.75 29.69
N ALA A 11 -24.82 42.70 29.66
CA ALA A 11 -24.37 41.31 29.62
C ALA A 11 -23.75 41.11 28.24
N SER A 12 -22.43 41.14 28.15
CA SER A 12 -21.74 40.54 26.98
C SER A 12 -22.00 39.05 27.01
N CYS A 13 -22.87 38.57 26.15
CA CYS A 13 -22.87 37.15 25.79
C CYS A 13 -21.53 36.87 25.14
N GLN A 14 -20.55 36.41 25.93
CA GLN A 14 -19.45 35.67 25.34
C GLN A 14 -20.07 34.42 24.74
N ASN A 15 -20.11 34.34 23.41
CA ASN A 15 -20.42 33.09 22.71
C ASN A 15 -19.41 32.06 23.19
N ALA A 16 -19.85 31.02 23.88
CA ALA A 16 -18.97 29.93 24.24
C ALA A 16 -18.43 29.33 22.93
N ASP A 17 -17.11 29.06 22.88
CA ASP A 17 -16.48 28.37 21.77
C ASP A 17 -17.09 27.02 21.49
N SER A 18 -16.93 26.48 20.28
CA SER A 18 -17.34 25.13 19.95
C SER A 18 -16.59 24.11 20.81
N PRO A 19 -17.24 23.06 21.32
CA PRO A 19 -16.54 21.94 21.95
C PRO A 19 -15.76 21.08 20.95
N ALA A 20 -16.04 21.18 19.64
CA ALA A 20 -15.32 20.47 18.61
C ALA A 20 -13.82 20.89 18.57
N LYS A 21 -12.94 19.90 18.49
CA LYS A 21 -11.50 20.09 18.39
C LYS A 21 -10.99 19.63 17.04
N VAL A 22 -9.97 20.32 16.54
CA VAL A 22 -9.27 19.96 15.32
C VAL A 22 -7.91 19.39 15.67
N GLY A 23 -7.56 18.26 15.08
CA GLY A 23 -6.28 17.59 15.29
C GLY A 23 -5.84 16.73 14.09
N GLU A 24 -4.77 16.01 14.26
CA GLU A 24 -4.19 15.14 13.22
C GLU A 24 -4.07 15.83 11.85
N LEU A 25 -3.39 16.99 11.85
CA LEU A 25 -3.17 17.76 10.64
C LEU A 25 -2.17 17.03 9.74
N LYS A 26 -2.54 16.81 8.48
CA LYS A 26 -1.65 16.19 7.49
C LYS A 26 -1.59 17.00 6.20
N CYS A 27 -0.42 17.01 5.59
CA CYS A 27 -0.16 17.52 4.24
C CYS A 27 0.27 16.32 3.39
N GLU A 28 -0.35 16.11 2.21
CA GLU A 28 -0.13 14.94 1.36
C GLU A 28 -0.16 13.61 2.16
N PHE A 29 -1.17 13.46 3.03
CA PHE A 29 -1.41 12.30 3.92
C PHE A 29 -0.34 12.04 4.99
N GLN A 30 0.61 12.95 5.18
CA GLN A 30 1.72 12.82 6.11
C GLN A 30 1.70 13.90 7.18
N GLU A 31 2.24 13.60 8.35
CA GLU A 31 2.46 14.56 9.42
C GLU A 31 3.81 15.27 9.21
N ASN A 32 3.79 16.59 9.06
CA ASN A 32 4.99 17.42 8.89
C ASN A 32 5.97 16.88 7.82
N PRO A 33 5.51 16.59 6.58
CA PRO A 33 6.34 15.98 5.57
C PRO A 33 7.51 16.87 5.12
N LEU A 34 8.61 16.24 4.75
CA LEU A 34 9.77 16.85 4.10
C LEU A 34 9.81 16.47 2.62
N GLY A 35 10.14 17.41 1.76
CA GLY A 35 10.42 17.12 0.37
C GLY A 35 9.19 17.10 -0.55
N ILE A 36 8.08 17.73 -0.17
CA ILE A 36 6.91 17.82 -1.04
C ILE A 36 7.26 18.53 -2.35
N ASP A 37 6.91 17.91 -3.47
CA ASP A 37 7.17 18.41 -4.83
C ASP A 37 5.90 18.87 -5.57
N ARG A 38 4.76 18.94 -4.86
CA ARG A 38 3.48 19.38 -5.40
C ARG A 38 3.25 20.87 -5.17
N ASP A 39 2.94 21.63 -6.24
CA ASP A 39 2.65 23.06 -6.17
C ASP A 39 1.41 23.38 -5.36
N GLN A 40 0.44 22.48 -5.34
CA GLN A 40 -0.82 22.60 -4.63
C GLN A 40 -1.04 21.39 -3.71
N PRO A 41 -0.34 21.32 -2.58
CA PRO A 41 -0.49 20.19 -1.67
C PRO A 41 -1.91 20.10 -1.08
N LEU A 42 -2.31 18.86 -0.76
CA LEU A 42 -3.57 18.53 -0.12
C LEU A 42 -3.42 18.61 1.39
N LEU A 43 -4.27 19.41 2.03
CA LEU A 43 -4.34 19.52 3.47
C LEU A 43 -5.54 18.75 4.01
N GLN A 44 -5.39 18.15 5.19
CA GLN A 44 -6.50 17.48 5.87
C GLN A 44 -6.34 17.50 7.38
N TRP A 45 -7.48 17.35 8.06
CA TRP A 45 -7.56 17.31 9.52
C TRP A 45 -8.70 16.42 9.99
N LYS A 46 -8.58 15.88 11.19
CA LYS A 46 -9.65 15.17 11.89
C LYS A 46 -10.36 16.08 12.90
N ILE A 47 -11.61 15.74 13.13
CA ILE A 47 -12.47 16.42 14.09
C ILE A 47 -12.75 15.48 15.26
N SER A 48 -12.62 15.97 16.48
CA SER A 48 -13.00 15.25 17.69
C SER A 48 -14.11 16.00 18.43
N ASP A 49 -15.25 15.31 18.64
CA ASP A 49 -16.40 15.84 19.36
C ASP A 49 -17.31 14.66 19.77
N ASP A 50 -17.69 14.60 21.02
CA ASP A 50 -18.52 13.52 21.57
C ASP A 50 -20.02 13.68 21.29
N ARG A 51 -20.45 14.83 20.72
CA ARG A 51 -21.86 15.09 20.39
C ARG A 51 -22.29 14.31 19.15
N ARG A 52 -23.51 13.76 19.19
CA ARG A 52 -24.14 13.20 17.99
C ARG A 52 -24.40 14.28 16.93
N GLY A 53 -24.31 13.90 15.66
CA GLY A 53 -24.50 14.80 14.53
C GLY A 53 -23.43 15.88 14.41
N THR A 54 -22.24 15.65 14.95
CA THR A 54 -21.10 16.57 14.78
C THR A 54 -20.72 16.70 13.31
N GLN A 55 -20.77 17.94 12.82
CA GLN A 55 -20.48 18.32 11.46
C GLN A 55 -19.75 19.66 11.43
N GLN A 56 -18.76 19.76 10.57
CA GLN A 56 -18.16 21.03 10.17
C GLN A 56 -19.08 21.74 9.19
N THR A 57 -19.34 23.04 9.43
CA THR A 57 -20.09 23.89 8.49
C THR A 57 -19.21 24.87 7.75
N ALA A 58 -18.05 25.21 8.32
CA ALA A 58 -17.05 26.03 7.69
C ALA A 58 -15.66 25.74 8.28
N TYR A 59 -14.62 26.16 7.58
CA TYR A 59 -13.24 26.14 8.07
C TYR A 59 -12.50 27.42 7.73
N GLN A 60 -11.35 27.61 8.37
CA GLN A 60 -10.34 28.59 7.98
C GLN A 60 -8.96 27.97 8.17
N VAL A 61 -8.16 27.96 7.11
CA VAL A 61 -6.75 27.56 7.11
C VAL A 61 -5.89 28.79 7.05
N VAL A 62 -4.86 28.86 7.88
CA VAL A 62 -3.84 29.91 7.87
C VAL A 62 -2.49 29.27 7.64
N VAL A 63 -1.73 29.78 6.66
CA VAL A 63 -0.37 29.33 6.33
C VAL A 63 0.59 30.50 6.51
N ALA A 64 1.70 30.26 7.19
CA ALA A 64 2.70 31.26 7.53
C ALA A 64 4.11 30.81 7.15
N SER A 65 5.00 31.79 6.92
CA SER A 65 6.42 31.56 6.62
C SER A 65 7.24 31.25 7.87
N SER A 66 6.68 31.43 9.07
CA SER A 66 7.36 31.17 10.34
C SER A 66 6.38 30.80 11.46
N PRO A 67 6.84 30.05 12.49
CA PRO A 67 6.03 29.78 13.68
C PRO A 67 5.57 31.02 14.40
N GLU A 68 6.39 32.10 14.39
CA GLU A 68 6.11 33.36 15.05
C GLU A 68 4.95 34.11 14.39
N ALA A 69 4.90 34.14 13.05
CA ALA A 69 3.78 34.72 12.30
C ALA A 69 2.50 33.92 12.58
N LEU A 70 2.59 32.58 12.57
CA LEU A 70 1.44 31.70 12.81
C LEU A 70 0.86 31.87 14.24
N LYS A 71 1.71 32.11 15.26
CA LYS A 71 1.26 32.39 16.66
C LYS A 71 0.42 33.64 16.77
N GLN A 72 0.61 34.61 15.88
CA GLN A 72 -0.17 35.87 15.83
C GLN A 72 -1.44 35.75 14.96
N ASP A 73 -1.81 34.56 14.58
CA ASP A 73 -2.91 34.27 13.63
C ASP A 73 -2.71 35.00 12.28
N ASN A 74 -1.44 35.25 11.93
CA ASN A 74 -1.04 35.91 10.71
C ASN A 74 -0.67 34.91 9.63
N GLY A 75 -1.51 34.77 8.63
CA GLY A 75 -1.27 33.98 7.41
C GLY A 75 -0.53 34.82 6.37
N ASP A 76 0.73 35.16 6.67
CA ASP A 76 1.54 36.00 5.77
C ASP A 76 1.83 35.31 4.41
N VAL A 77 1.62 33.98 4.33
CA VAL A 77 1.68 33.22 3.07
C VAL A 77 0.27 33.04 2.49
N TRP A 78 -0.66 32.52 3.27
CA TRP A 78 -2.02 32.31 2.83
C TRP A 78 -3.01 32.30 4.00
N ASP A 79 -4.14 32.95 3.82
CA ASP A 79 -5.31 32.84 4.69
C ASP A 79 -6.52 32.54 3.79
N SER A 80 -7.13 31.39 3.97
CA SER A 80 -8.32 31.00 3.20
C SER A 80 -9.53 31.92 3.50
N GLY A 81 -9.46 32.68 4.60
CA GLY A 81 -10.66 33.25 5.22
C GLY A 81 -11.61 32.14 5.67
N ARG A 82 -12.80 32.50 6.11
CA ARG A 82 -13.87 31.56 6.38
C ARG A 82 -14.41 30.99 5.06
N VAL A 83 -14.27 29.65 4.89
CA VAL A 83 -14.83 28.91 3.76
C VAL A 83 -16.01 28.11 4.27
N ASP A 84 -17.21 28.39 3.77
CA ASP A 84 -18.44 27.64 4.12
C ASP A 84 -18.41 26.29 3.38
N SER A 85 -17.94 25.26 4.06
CA SER A 85 -17.77 23.90 3.55
C SER A 85 -17.59 22.89 4.68
N ASP A 86 -18.09 21.69 4.48
CA ASP A 86 -17.88 20.54 5.35
C ASP A 86 -16.63 19.70 4.97
N GLN A 87 -15.85 20.17 3.99
CA GLN A 87 -14.64 19.48 3.54
C GLN A 87 -13.54 19.62 4.62
N SER A 88 -13.03 18.49 5.12
CA SER A 88 -11.91 18.41 6.05
C SER A 88 -10.80 17.47 5.57
N VAL A 89 -10.96 16.90 4.37
CA VAL A 89 -10.02 16.01 3.70
C VAL A 89 -9.82 16.51 2.26
N HIS A 90 -8.59 16.44 1.74
CA HIS A 90 -8.22 16.92 0.40
C HIS A 90 -8.52 18.43 0.16
N VAL A 91 -8.32 19.26 1.16
CA VAL A 91 -8.41 20.71 0.99
C VAL A 91 -7.17 21.19 0.26
N VAL A 92 -7.37 21.68 -0.97
CA VAL A 92 -6.28 22.11 -1.85
C VAL A 92 -5.70 23.44 -1.35
N TYR A 93 -4.37 23.50 -1.19
CA TYR A 93 -3.69 24.78 -1.01
C TYR A 93 -3.82 25.62 -2.30
N VAL A 94 -4.37 26.81 -2.19
CA VAL A 94 -4.57 27.74 -3.31
C VAL A 94 -3.93 29.11 -3.06
N GLY A 95 -2.91 29.14 -2.18
CA GLY A 95 -2.11 30.33 -1.90
C GLY A 95 -1.11 30.64 -3.03
N PRO A 96 -0.17 31.58 -2.80
CA PRO A 96 0.92 31.90 -3.72
C PRO A 96 1.78 30.65 -4.02
N ALA A 97 2.55 30.71 -5.13
CA ALA A 97 3.49 29.66 -5.50
C ALA A 97 4.46 29.35 -4.35
N LEU A 98 4.67 28.06 -4.09
CA LEU A 98 5.56 27.56 -3.06
C LEU A 98 7.01 27.55 -3.58
N GLU A 99 7.98 27.79 -2.70
CA GLU A 99 9.38 27.93 -3.05
C GLU A 99 10.19 26.70 -2.63
N THR A 100 11.15 26.30 -3.47
CA THR A 100 12.11 25.22 -3.22
C THR A 100 12.72 25.26 -1.82
N GLY A 101 12.71 24.13 -1.12
CA GLY A 101 13.36 23.93 0.18
C GLY A 101 12.76 24.73 1.34
N LYS A 102 11.68 25.48 1.12
CA LYS A 102 11.04 26.26 2.18
C LYS A 102 10.10 25.43 3.03
N THR A 103 10.11 25.73 4.33
CA THR A 103 9.17 25.21 5.30
C THR A 103 7.99 26.17 5.46
N TYR A 104 6.78 25.64 5.41
CA TYR A 104 5.54 26.34 5.64
C TYR A 104 4.87 25.79 6.90
N PHE A 105 4.31 26.69 7.70
CA PHE A 105 3.63 26.38 8.96
C PHE A 105 2.15 26.70 8.81
N TRP A 106 1.29 25.85 9.32
CA TRP A 106 -0.13 26.05 9.16
C TRP A 106 -0.93 25.54 10.35
N LYS A 107 -2.14 26.08 10.46
CA LYS A 107 -3.15 25.66 11.41
C LYS A 107 -4.53 25.88 10.84
N VAL A 108 -5.53 25.25 11.44
CA VAL A 108 -6.91 25.33 11.01
C VAL A 108 -7.84 25.50 12.20
N ARG A 109 -8.95 26.17 11.99
CA ARG A 109 -10.12 26.15 12.86
C ARG A 109 -11.37 25.86 12.05
N LEU A 110 -12.39 25.34 12.70
CA LEU A 110 -13.68 25.04 12.08
C LEU A 110 -14.82 25.81 12.74
N TRP A 111 -15.96 25.82 12.09
CA TRP A 111 -17.27 26.14 12.67
C TRP A 111 -18.11 24.88 12.69
N ASP A 112 -18.65 24.57 13.87
CA ASP A 112 -19.46 23.37 14.09
C ASP A 112 -20.90 23.51 13.55
N LYS A 113 -21.72 22.46 13.77
CA LYS A 113 -23.14 22.42 13.36
C LYS A 113 -23.98 23.57 13.94
N ASP A 114 -23.57 24.14 15.06
CA ASP A 114 -24.24 25.27 15.71
C ASP A 114 -23.70 26.64 15.26
N GLY A 115 -22.78 26.66 14.29
CA GLY A 115 -22.14 27.85 13.76
C GLY A 115 -21.11 28.49 14.72
N LYS A 116 -20.65 27.75 15.74
CA LYS A 116 -19.66 28.21 16.70
C LYS A 116 -18.25 27.87 16.22
N ALA A 117 -17.32 28.82 16.32
CA ALA A 117 -15.92 28.58 15.98
C ALA A 117 -15.23 27.70 17.03
N SER A 118 -14.39 26.79 16.59
CA SER A 118 -13.46 26.07 17.47
C SER A 118 -12.27 26.97 17.85
N ALA A 119 -11.51 26.53 18.85
CA ALA A 119 -10.13 26.99 18.97
C ALA A 119 -9.34 26.62 17.70
N TRP A 120 -8.21 27.33 17.47
CA TRP A 120 -7.25 26.90 16.46
C TRP A 120 -6.64 25.54 16.83
N SER A 121 -6.31 24.73 15.82
CA SER A 121 -5.51 23.53 16.01
C SER A 121 -4.10 23.84 16.54
N GLU A 122 -3.41 22.83 17.04
CA GLU A 122 -1.95 22.90 17.14
C GLU A 122 -1.34 23.11 15.75
N PRO A 123 -0.20 23.81 15.65
CA PRO A 123 0.49 24.02 14.38
C PRO A 123 1.01 22.71 13.77
N ALA A 124 0.96 22.63 12.45
CA ALA A 124 1.66 21.65 11.65
C ALA A 124 2.55 22.35 10.61
N SER A 125 3.36 21.59 9.91
CA SER A 125 4.23 22.13 8.87
C SER A 125 4.32 21.18 7.66
N TRP A 126 4.79 21.71 6.55
CA TRP A 126 5.36 20.92 5.46
C TRP A 126 6.59 21.64 4.90
N GLU A 127 7.46 20.88 4.27
CA GLU A 127 8.65 21.44 3.62
C GLU A 127 8.67 21.03 2.16
N MET A 128 8.94 22.00 1.28
CA MET A 128 9.07 21.73 -0.14
C MET A 128 10.39 21.03 -0.44
N GLY A 129 10.37 20.17 -1.43
CA GLY A 129 11.56 19.55 -2.01
C GLY A 129 12.31 20.48 -2.95
N LEU A 130 13.19 19.93 -3.76
CA LEU A 130 13.85 20.62 -4.87
C LEU A 130 12.92 20.54 -6.09
N LEU A 131 12.29 21.66 -6.44
CA LEU A 131 11.18 21.71 -7.41
C LEU A 131 11.66 21.75 -8.87
N ASN A 132 12.91 22.19 -9.10
CA ASN A 132 13.48 22.36 -10.44
C ASN A 132 14.82 21.66 -10.53
N GLU A 133 15.19 21.21 -11.72
CA GLU A 133 16.51 20.64 -11.99
C GLU A 133 17.63 21.61 -11.61
N SER A 134 17.44 22.92 -11.83
CA SER A 134 18.40 23.97 -11.47
C SER A 134 18.63 24.14 -9.97
N ASP A 135 17.78 23.57 -9.11
CA ASP A 135 17.92 23.62 -7.66
C ASP A 135 18.98 22.62 -7.15
N TRP A 136 19.31 21.64 -7.99
CA TRP A 136 20.42 20.71 -7.75
C TRP A 136 21.76 21.34 -8.13
N GLN A 137 22.64 21.49 -7.13
CA GLN A 137 24.03 21.89 -7.30
C GLN A 137 24.98 20.66 -7.28
N ALA A 138 24.46 19.52 -6.87
CA ALA A 138 25.18 18.25 -6.80
C ALA A 138 25.44 17.66 -8.18
N GLU A 139 26.58 17.01 -8.33
CA GLU A 139 26.92 16.21 -9.50
C GLU A 139 26.70 14.72 -9.21
N TRP A 140 26.21 14.00 -10.21
CA TRP A 140 26.18 12.54 -10.17
C TRP A 140 27.59 11.99 -10.15
N ILE A 141 27.88 11.12 -9.20
CA ILE A 141 29.17 10.46 -9.05
C ILE A 141 29.00 8.95 -9.06
N ALA A 142 30.04 8.25 -9.53
CA ALA A 142 30.08 6.79 -9.57
C ALA A 142 31.50 6.29 -9.21
N ARG A 143 31.57 5.01 -8.80
CA ARG A 143 32.86 4.32 -8.78
C ARG A 143 33.35 4.11 -10.21
N SER A 144 34.64 3.76 -10.39
CA SER A 144 35.17 3.46 -11.73
C SER A 144 34.49 2.22 -12.35
N ALA A 145 34.51 2.14 -13.69
CA ALA A 145 33.82 1.10 -14.44
C ALA A 145 34.46 -0.31 -14.35
N GLU A 146 35.56 -0.49 -13.62
CA GLU A 146 36.26 -1.79 -13.50
C GLU A 146 35.58 -2.80 -12.59
N ASN A 147 34.50 -3.02 -12.34
CA ASN A 147 33.62 -3.91 -11.56
C ASN A 147 32.33 -3.16 -11.17
N PRO A 148 31.51 -2.83 -12.13
CA PRO A 148 30.47 -1.84 -11.97
C PRO A 148 29.40 -2.24 -10.93
N GLY A 149 29.14 -3.53 -10.73
CA GLY A 149 28.12 -4.05 -9.82
C GLY A 149 28.60 -4.36 -8.40
N ARG A 150 29.86 -4.11 -8.05
CA ARG A 150 30.34 -4.36 -6.69
C ARG A 150 29.99 -3.20 -5.76
N SER A 151 29.53 -3.51 -4.55
CA SER A 151 29.26 -2.53 -3.49
C SER A 151 30.51 -1.70 -3.16
N ALA A 152 30.31 -0.44 -2.86
CA ALA A 152 31.39 0.52 -2.60
C ALA A 152 31.10 1.42 -1.39
N TYR A 153 32.16 1.80 -0.70
CA TYR A 153 32.17 2.93 0.21
C TYR A 153 32.54 4.19 -0.55
N LEU A 154 31.73 5.24 -0.39
CA LEU A 154 32.03 6.58 -0.85
C LEU A 154 32.19 7.50 0.35
N ARG A 155 33.12 8.45 0.33
CA ARG A 155 33.28 9.43 1.40
C ARG A 155 33.80 10.77 0.93
N LYS A 156 33.51 11.81 1.75
CA LYS A 156 34.08 13.15 1.65
C LYS A 156 34.08 13.81 3.02
N GLU A 157 35.17 14.54 3.35
CA GLU A 157 35.17 15.48 4.49
C GLU A 157 34.85 16.89 4.02
N PHE A 158 34.17 17.65 4.89
CA PHE A 158 33.78 19.02 4.63
C PHE A 158 33.79 19.83 5.94
N ASN A 159 33.83 21.16 5.82
CA ASN A 159 33.85 22.04 6.97
C ASN A 159 32.65 22.97 6.98
N LEU A 160 31.95 23.00 8.13
CA LEU A 160 30.92 23.99 8.43
C LEU A 160 31.52 25.19 9.15
N GLU A 161 31.00 26.37 8.87
CA GLU A 161 31.34 27.57 9.63
C GLU A 161 31.01 27.36 11.13
N SER A 162 31.79 28.03 12.00
CA SER A 162 31.58 27.98 13.47
C SER A 162 30.40 28.84 13.89
N LYS A 163 29.21 28.53 13.38
CA LYS A 163 27.94 29.20 13.63
C LYS A 163 26.92 28.22 14.19
N SER A 164 25.88 28.73 14.84
CA SER A 164 24.74 27.90 15.26
C SER A 164 23.93 27.47 14.05
N ILE A 165 23.75 26.17 13.86
CA ILE A 165 22.91 25.60 12.81
C ILE A 165 21.44 25.81 13.21
N GLU A 166 20.67 26.43 12.35
CA GLU A 166 19.20 26.57 12.51
C GLU A 166 18.47 25.40 11.85
N LYS A 167 18.84 25.08 10.62
CA LYS A 167 18.23 24.02 9.82
C LYS A 167 19.29 23.29 9.00
N ALA A 168 19.16 21.98 8.84
CA ALA A 168 19.99 21.22 7.93
C ALA A 168 19.18 20.13 7.25
N ARG A 169 19.23 20.07 5.92
CA ARG A 169 18.52 19.09 5.09
C ARG A 169 19.48 18.42 4.12
N VAL A 170 19.40 17.10 4.04
CA VAL A 170 20.08 16.36 2.99
C VAL A 170 19.06 15.80 2.02
N PHE A 171 19.28 16.09 0.74
CA PHE A 171 18.59 15.54 -0.42
C PHE A 171 19.50 14.50 -1.02
N VAL A 172 19.04 13.26 -1.15
CA VAL A 172 19.92 12.16 -1.52
C VAL A 172 19.19 11.09 -2.32
N THR A 173 19.87 10.54 -3.33
CA THR A 173 19.36 9.40 -4.10
C THR A 173 20.51 8.61 -4.71
N GLY A 174 20.20 7.48 -5.38
CA GLY A 174 21.16 6.65 -6.08
C GLY A 174 20.53 5.78 -7.15
N LEU A 175 21.32 5.42 -8.14
CA LEU A 175 21.02 4.33 -9.08
C LEU A 175 21.78 3.09 -8.62
N GLY A 176 21.05 2.14 -8.10
CA GLY A 176 21.37 1.21 -7.04
C GLY A 176 20.82 1.72 -5.73
N ASN A 177 20.99 0.94 -4.65
CA ASN A 177 20.54 1.36 -3.32
C ASN A 177 21.70 2.01 -2.56
N TYR A 178 21.35 2.83 -1.56
CA TYR A 178 22.37 3.50 -0.73
C TYR A 178 22.01 3.45 0.75
N VAL A 179 23.04 3.52 1.60
CA VAL A 179 22.93 3.86 3.04
C VAL A 179 23.86 5.03 3.30
N LEU A 180 23.31 6.16 3.75
CA LEU A 180 24.05 7.40 4.03
C LEU A 180 24.44 7.50 5.49
N PHE A 181 25.66 8.02 5.74
CA PHE A 181 26.18 8.31 7.07
C PHE A 181 26.70 9.76 7.13
N LEU A 182 26.49 10.41 8.27
CA LEU A 182 27.11 11.69 8.63
C LEU A 182 27.83 11.52 9.96
N ASN A 183 29.12 11.87 10.02
CA ASN A 183 29.95 11.75 11.21
C ASN A 183 29.95 10.37 11.87
N GLY A 184 29.82 9.30 11.05
CA GLY A 184 29.75 7.92 11.53
C GLY A 184 28.39 7.45 11.99
N GLN A 185 27.34 8.29 11.92
CA GLN A 185 25.98 7.95 12.26
C GLN A 185 25.13 7.76 11.00
N ARG A 186 24.30 6.73 10.95
CA ARG A 186 23.37 6.49 9.85
C ARG A 186 22.36 7.62 9.78
N VAL A 187 22.05 8.07 8.56
CA VAL A 187 21.01 9.05 8.28
C VAL A 187 19.68 8.32 8.03
N GLY A 188 18.66 8.66 8.82
CA GLY A 188 17.35 8.05 8.73
C GLY A 188 17.33 6.57 9.14
N ASN A 189 16.14 5.97 9.02
CA ASN A 189 15.91 4.55 9.31
C ASN A 189 15.24 3.82 8.12
N ASP A 190 15.14 4.49 6.98
CA ASP A 190 14.60 3.93 5.74
C ASP A 190 15.55 2.84 5.21
N LEU A 191 14.97 1.79 4.67
CA LEU A 191 15.68 0.63 4.13
C LEU A 191 15.52 0.59 2.61
N LEU A 192 16.48 -0.02 1.92
CA LEU A 192 16.43 -0.28 0.49
C LEU A 192 16.08 0.98 -0.34
N THR A 193 16.61 2.14 0.10
CA THR A 193 16.42 3.44 -0.57
C THR A 193 17.26 3.55 -1.85
N PRO A 194 16.78 4.25 -2.89
CA PRO A 194 15.57 5.05 -2.96
C PRO A 194 14.28 4.26 -3.22
N GLY A 195 14.33 2.97 -3.39
CA GLY A 195 13.22 2.11 -3.78
C GLY A 195 13.24 1.76 -5.27
N TRP A 196 12.13 1.21 -5.76
CA TRP A 196 11.98 0.78 -7.15
C TRP A 196 10.94 1.64 -7.86
N THR A 197 11.36 2.30 -8.94
CA THR A 197 10.52 3.08 -9.88
C THR A 197 10.81 2.62 -11.31
N HIS A 198 10.08 3.14 -12.27
CA HIS A 198 10.49 3.01 -13.68
C HIS A 198 11.71 3.90 -13.94
N TYR A 199 12.90 3.40 -13.60
CA TYR A 199 14.15 4.15 -13.60
C TYR A 199 14.49 4.89 -14.90
N PRO A 200 14.10 4.46 -16.11
CA PRO A 200 14.34 5.27 -17.31
C PRO A 200 13.67 6.65 -17.27
N GLU A 201 12.51 6.76 -16.61
CA GLU A 201 11.70 7.98 -16.61
C GLU A 201 11.74 8.71 -15.26
N ARG A 202 11.80 7.98 -14.14
CA ARG A 202 11.63 8.57 -12.80
C ARG A 202 12.52 7.92 -11.76
N LEU A 203 13.12 8.78 -10.91
CA LEU A 203 13.83 8.36 -9.71
C LEU A 203 13.44 9.25 -8.53
N GLU A 204 13.05 8.66 -7.42
CA GLU A 204 12.76 9.41 -6.20
C GLU A 204 14.05 9.74 -5.45
N TYR A 205 14.10 10.92 -4.83
CA TYR A 205 15.10 11.26 -3.83
C TYR A 205 14.49 11.32 -2.44
N GLN A 206 15.28 11.05 -1.39
CA GLN A 206 14.87 11.17 -0.01
C GLN A 206 15.34 12.49 0.59
N VAL A 207 14.58 13.01 1.57
CA VAL A 207 14.92 14.24 2.30
C VAL A 207 14.93 13.92 3.79
N TYR A 208 16.05 14.23 4.45
CA TYR A 208 16.20 14.01 5.90
C TYR A 208 16.60 15.28 6.63
N ASP A 209 16.04 15.48 7.85
CA ASP A 209 16.58 16.43 8.81
C ASP A 209 17.85 15.85 9.45
N VAL A 210 18.97 16.53 9.26
CA VAL A 210 20.28 16.06 9.73
C VAL A 210 20.97 17.06 10.66
N LYS A 211 20.22 18.03 11.17
CA LYS A 211 20.76 19.08 12.06
C LYS A 211 21.55 18.48 13.23
N GLU A 212 20.99 17.49 13.91
CA GLU A 212 21.58 16.88 15.10
C GLU A 212 22.80 15.98 14.78
N LEU A 213 23.03 15.64 13.50
CA LEU A 213 24.16 14.82 13.05
C LEU A 213 25.39 15.67 12.69
N LEU A 214 25.26 17.00 12.65
CA LEU A 214 26.30 17.92 12.20
C LEU A 214 26.93 18.69 13.37
N THR A 215 28.19 19.06 13.18
CA THR A 215 28.95 19.88 14.16
C THR A 215 29.61 21.06 13.46
N ALA A 216 29.85 22.14 14.22
CA ALA A 216 30.65 23.24 13.71
C ALA A 216 32.11 22.76 13.43
N GLY A 217 32.67 23.16 12.32
CA GLY A 217 34.01 22.73 11.87
C GLY A 217 33.95 21.45 11.01
N ALA A 218 34.86 20.52 11.25
CA ALA A 218 35.02 19.33 10.40
C ALA A 218 33.84 18.35 10.56
N ASN A 219 33.32 17.91 9.43
CA ASN A 219 32.30 16.87 9.30
C ASN A 219 32.70 15.88 8.19
N SER A 220 32.08 14.72 8.18
CA SER A 220 32.25 13.70 7.16
C SER A 220 30.90 13.18 6.67
N ALA A 221 30.77 12.99 5.36
CA ALA A 221 29.71 12.23 4.72
C ALA A 221 30.29 10.93 4.18
N GLY A 222 29.54 9.85 4.29
CA GLY A 222 29.87 8.56 3.72
C GLY A 222 28.63 7.83 3.22
N ALA A 223 28.78 7.06 2.15
CA ALA A 223 27.69 6.23 1.63
C ALA A 223 28.19 4.81 1.33
N VAL A 224 27.30 3.83 1.54
CA VAL A 224 27.46 2.46 1.02
C VAL A 224 26.46 2.29 -0.11
N LEU A 225 26.92 1.75 -1.26
CA LEU A 225 26.07 1.52 -2.41
C LEU A 225 25.90 0.01 -2.67
N GLY A 226 24.72 -0.41 -3.10
CA GLY A 226 24.37 -1.77 -3.47
C GLY A 226 23.53 -1.86 -4.75
N ASN A 227 23.44 -3.04 -5.34
CA ASN A 227 22.85 -3.28 -6.66
C ASN A 227 21.32 -3.21 -6.68
N MET A 228 20.69 -3.98 -5.83
CA MET A 228 19.22 -4.16 -5.71
C MET A 228 18.50 -4.18 -7.09
N TRP A 229 17.44 -3.36 -7.25
CA TRP A 229 16.62 -3.34 -8.47
C TRP A 229 17.32 -2.72 -9.69
N TRP A 230 18.32 -1.84 -9.50
CA TRP A 230 18.96 -1.13 -10.62
C TRP A 230 19.88 -2.03 -11.44
N SER A 231 20.85 -2.68 -10.81
CA SER A 231 21.87 -3.51 -11.46
C SER A 231 21.89 -4.96 -10.96
N GLY A 232 21.04 -5.31 -10.00
CA GLY A 232 20.71 -6.70 -9.69
C GLY A 232 19.88 -7.31 -10.81
N GLY A 233 20.00 -8.61 -11.03
CA GLY A 233 19.20 -9.32 -12.02
C GLY A 233 17.76 -9.47 -11.54
N LEU A 234 16.78 -9.23 -12.41
CA LEU A 234 15.36 -9.34 -12.14
C LEU A 234 14.70 -10.37 -13.05
N GLY A 235 13.58 -10.96 -12.58
CA GLY A 235 12.84 -11.97 -13.31
C GLY A 235 13.54 -13.32 -13.37
N TRP A 236 13.04 -14.16 -14.25
CA TRP A 236 13.45 -15.55 -14.34
C TRP A 236 14.94 -15.70 -14.66
N GLN A 237 15.63 -16.48 -13.85
CA GLN A 237 17.09 -16.72 -13.93
C GLN A 237 17.92 -15.44 -13.75
N GLY A 238 17.37 -14.39 -13.09
CA GLY A 238 18.05 -13.11 -12.90
C GLY A 238 18.39 -12.39 -14.22
N GLY A 239 17.61 -12.66 -15.29
CA GLY A 239 17.99 -12.40 -16.67
C GLY A 239 17.96 -10.95 -17.13
N GLN A 240 17.33 -10.01 -16.40
CA GLN A 240 17.23 -8.62 -16.85
C GLN A 240 17.67 -7.62 -15.79
N LYS A 241 18.35 -6.57 -16.24
CA LYS A 241 18.83 -5.45 -15.44
C LYS A 241 18.47 -4.14 -16.13
N TYR A 242 18.24 -3.09 -15.35
CA TYR A 242 18.12 -1.76 -15.94
C TYR A 242 19.48 -1.27 -16.44
N SER A 243 20.59 -1.67 -15.80
CA SER A 243 21.94 -1.28 -16.20
C SER A 243 22.99 -2.30 -15.79
N GLU A 244 23.98 -2.50 -16.64
CA GLU A 244 25.25 -3.15 -16.30
C GLU A 244 26.31 -2.12 -15.85
N GLY A 245 25.95 -0.83 -15.85
CA GLY A 245 26.84 0.26 -15.51
C GLY A 245 27.11 0.39 -14.02
N PRO A 246 28.00 1.30 -13.64
CA PRO A 246 28.34 1.50 -12.23
C PRO A 246 27.15 2.03 -11.43
N LEU A 247 27.15 1.71 -10.13
CA LEU A 247 26.27 2.32 -9.15
C LEU A 247 26.54 3.81 -9.08
N LYS A 248 25.48 4.62 -9.05
CA LYS A 248 25.58 6.08 -9.05
C LYS A 248 25.00 6.67 -7.77
N PHE A 249 25.50 7.83 -7.38
CA PHE A 249 25.11 8.51 -6.17
C PHE A 249 24.98 10.01 -6.37
N LEU A 250 23.98 10.61 -5.77
CA LEU A 250 23.72 12.06 -5.78
C LEU A 250 23.34 12.51 -4.38
N MET A 251 24.00 13.54 -3.85
CA MET A 251 23.72 14.09 -2.52
C MET A 251 23.91 15.61 -2.49
N GLN A 252 22.96 16.33 -1.93
CA GLN A 252 23.05 17.76 -1.63
C GLN A 252 22.62 18.01 -0.19
N LEU A 253 23.55 18.52 0.63
CA LEU A 253 23.30 18.95 2.01
C LEU A 253 23.22 20.48 2.03
N GLN A 254 22.10 20.99 2.50
CA GLN A 254 21.84 22.42 2.71
C GLN A 254 21.81 22.70 4.21
N VAL A 255 22.59 23.67 4.66
CA VAL A 255 22.68 24.10 6.07
C VAL A 255 22.38 25.57 6.16
N GLU A 256 21.40 25.94 6.95
CA GLU A 256 21.05 27.31 7.28
C GLU A 256 21.52 27.61 8.72
N PHE A 257 22.14 28.77 8.90
CA PHE A 257 22.60 29.22 10.21
C PHE A 257 21.65 30.23 10.83
N ALA A 258 21.70 30.35 12.15
CA ALA A 258 20.86 31.27 12.93
C ALA A 258 21.06 32.76 12.59
N ASP A 259 22.14 33.12 11.87
CA ASP A 259 22.37 34.46 11.36
C ASP A 259 21.77 34.69 9.95
N GLY A 260 21.07 33.70 9.39
CA GLY A 260 20.44 33.74 8.09
C GLY A 260 21.40 33.43 6.92
N SER A 261 22.66 33.13 7.18
CA SER A 261 23.60 32.65 6.14
C SER A 261 23.40 31.13 5.88
N SER A 262 23.87 30.65 4.73
CA SER A 262 23.76 29.23 4.37
C SER A 262 25.05 28.68 3.79
N GLN A 263 25.23 27.38 3.88
CA GLN A 263 26.25 26.60 3.17
C GLN A 263 25.63 25.37 2.50
N THR A 264 26.13 25.04 1.30
CA THR A 264 25.72 23.84 0.58
C THR A 264 26.93 22.94 0.34
N PHE A 265 26.78 21.64 0.60
CA PHE A 265 27.75 20.60 0.32
C PHE A 265 27.13 19.57 -0.59
N VAL A 266 27.90 19.10 -1.58
CA VAL A 266 27.39 18.30 -2.67
C VAL A 266 28.25 17.08 -2.97
N SER A 267 27.68 16.10 -3.61
CA SER A 267 28.45 15.10 -4.34
C SER A 267 29.10 15.78 -5.54
N ASP A 268 30.39 15.58 -5.68
CA ASP A 268 31.25 16.09 -6.75
C ASP A 268 32.53 15.23 -6.92
N GLN A 269 33.39 15.57 -7.85
CA GLN A 269 34.61 14.82 -8.15
C GLN A 269 35.66 14.84 -7.01
N SER A 270 35.45 15.58 -5.91
CA SER A 270 36.31 15.54 -4.73
C SER A 270 36.01 14.37 -3.78
N TRP A 271 34.92 13.63 -4.00
CA TRP A 271 34.63 12.41 -3.29
C TRP A 271 35.59 11.30 -3.64
N LYS A 272 35.74 10.36 -2.75
CA LYS A 272 36.56 9.18 -2.93
C LYS A 272 35.78 7.91 -2.68
N TRP A 273 36.26 6.81 -3.26
CA TRP A 273 35.63 5.51 -3.09
C TRP A 273 36.68 4.40 -2.85
N THR A 274 36.22 3.31 -2.25
CA THR A 274 36.93 2.03 -2.14
C THR A 274 35.90 0.90 -2.10
N ASP A 275 36.36 -0.35 -2.29
CA ASP A 275 35.47 -1.52 -2.12
C ASP A 275 34.93 -1.61 -0.70
N SER A 276 33.65 -1.98 -0.56
CA SER A 276 33.04 -2.27 0.74
C SER A 276 33.26 -3.75 1.14
N PRO A 277 32.98 -4.15 2.37
CA PRO A 277 32.92 -5.54 2.79
C PRO A 277 31.92 -6.40 2.04
N ILE A 278 30.89 -5.79 1.44
CA ILE A 278 29.90 -6.48 0.62
C ILE A 278 30.51 -6.71 -0.76
N TRP A 279 30.92 -7.96 -1.07
CA TRP A 279 31.52 -8.25 -2.36
C TRP A 279 30.51 -8.67 -3.41
N ASP A 280 29.29 -9.05 -2.99
CA ASP A 280 28.17 -9.40 -3.87
C ASP A 280 26.86 -9.14 -3.11
N ASP A 281 25.89 -8.54 -3.78
CA ASP A 281 24.54 -8.32 -3.28
C ASP A 281 23.54 -8.51 -4.42
N HIS A 282 22.56 -9.37 -4.18
CA HIS A 282 21.57 -9.70 -5.16
C HIS A 282 20.21 -9.90 -4.50
N ILE A 283 19.17 -9.33 -5.11
CA ILE A 283 17.81 -9.40 -4.55
C ILE A 283 17.31 -10.84 -4.36
N TYR A 284 17.74 -11.79 -5.21
CA TYR A 284 17.33 -13.19 -5.15
C TYR A 284 18.32 -14.07 -4.41
N ASP A 285 19.62 -13.83 -4.62
CA ASP A 285 20.67 -14.75 -4.19
C ASP A 285 21.23 -14.40 -2.82
N GLY A 286 20.93 -13.19 -2.33
CA GLY A 286 21.34 -12.72 -1.00
C GLY A 286 22.58 -11.85 -1.00
N GLU A 287 23.12 -11.57 0.19
CA GLU A 287 24.28 -10.71 0.40
C GLU A 287 25.49 -11.53 0.86
N LYS A 288 26.66 -11.24 0.30
CA LYS A 288 27.93 -11.86 0.66
C LYS A 288 28.86 -10.82 1.25
N TYR A 289 29.27 -11.03 2.50
CA TYR A 289 29.98 -10.08 3.34
C TYR A 289 31.29 -10.66 3.88
N ASP A 290 32.41 -9.92 3.75
CA ASP A 290 33.70 -10.27 4.36
C ASP A 290 34.04 -9.30 5.48
N ALA A 291 33.87 -9.73 6.73
CA ALA A 291 34.19 -8.93 7.91
C ALA A 291 35.68 -8.55 8.03
N ASN A 292 36.57 -9.24 7.28
CA ASN A 292 38.00 -8.87 7.25
C ASN A 292 38.26 -7.61 6.39
N MET A 293 37.29 -7.21 5.55
CA MET A 293 37.36 -6.00 4.73
C MET A 293 36.78 -4.76 5.40
N GLU A 294 36.23 -4.90 6.62
CA GLU A 294 35.76 -3.74 7.36
C GLU A 294 36.86 -2.70 7.58
N ILE A 295 36.53 -1.44 7.37
CA ILE A 295 37.41 -0.30 7.54
C ILE A 295 36.91 0.55 8.71
N PRO A 296 37.35 0.30 9.97
CA PRO A 296 36.84 1.01 11.13
C PRO A 296 37.02 2.52 11.02
N GLY A 297 35.94 3.27 11.23
CA GLY A 297 35.96 4.74 11.23
C GLY A 297 36.03 5.40 9.85
N TRP A 298 35.85 4.66 8.76
CA TRP A 298 35.89 5.17 7.41
C TRP A 298 34.94 6.37 7.15
N ASN A 299 33.83 6.41 7.83
CA ASN A 299 32.78 7.43 7.72
C ASN A 299 32.85 8.52 8.81
N LYS A 300 34.01 8.65 9.51
CA LYS A 300 34.25 9.65 10.53
C LYS A 300 35.26 10.70 10.06
N THR A 301 35.25 11.85 10.70
CA THR A 301 36.24 12.91 10.48
C THR A 301 37.65 12.48 10.88
N GLY A 302 38.67 12.94 10.16
CA GLY A 302 40.08 12.65 10.39
C GLY A 302 40.53 11.27 9.90
N PHE A 303 39.71 10.55 9.15
CA PHE A 303 40.08 9.29 8.52
C PHE A 303 41.03 9.54 7.33
N ASP A 304 42.15 8.80 7.26
CA ASP A 304 43.10 8.90 6.16
C ASP A 304 42.58 8.10 4.93
N ASP A 305 42.06 8.81 3.96
CA ASP A 305 41.58 8.29 2.68
C ASP A 305 42.55 8.52 1.52
N ALA A 306 43.83 8.77 1.80
CA ALA A 306 44.81 9.06 0.76
C ALA A 306 44.97 7.90 -0.26
N SER A 307 44.76 6.67 0.15
CA SER A 307 44.80 5.46 -0.66
C SER A 307 43.53 5.18 -1.48
N TRP A 308 42.43 5.91 -1.22
CA TRP A 308 41.16 5.69 -1.91
C TRP A 308 41.19 6.32 -3.34
N SER A 309 40.48 5.70 -4.25
CA SER A 309 40.32 6.18 -5.62
C SER A 309 39.39 7.39 -5.68
N SER A 310 39.61 8.26 -6.66
CA SER A 310 38.65 9.33 -6.98
C SER A 310 37.39 8.73 -7.65
N VAL A 311 36.27 9.33 -7.39
CA VAL A 311 35.01 9.00 -8.08
C VAL A 311 35.08 9.52 -9.52
N GLU A 312 34.24 8.95 -10.39
CA GLU A 312 34.04 9.39 -11.77
C GLU A 312 32.74 10.19 -11.89
N PRO A 313 32.65 11.19 -12.78
CA PRO A 313 31.41 11.87 -13.08
C PRO A 313 30.41 10.90 -13.75
N ALA A 314 29.13 11.05 -13.43
CA ALA A 314 28.06 10.26 -14.02
C ALA A 314 26.88 11.17 -14.41
N SER A 315 25.87 10.62 -15.07
CA SER A 315 24.62 11.33 -15.41
C SER A 315 23.41 10.45 -15.21
N TYR A 316 22.25 11.09 -15.13
CA TYR A 316 20.94 10.48 -15.17
C TYR A 316 20.03 11.39 -16.00
N GLU A 317 19.27 10.81 -16.93
CA GLU A 317 18.47 11.57 -17.89
C GLU A 317 16.97 11.63 -17.49
N GLY A 318 16.53 10.78 -16.57
CA GLY A 318 15.15 10.77 -16.09
C GLY A 318 14.86 11.88 -15.07
N MET A 319 13.61 12.01 -14.69
CA MET A 319 13.16 13.03 -13.74
C MET A 319 13.49 12.63 -12.29
N LEU A 320 13.99 13.58 -11.51
CA LEU A 320 14.06 13.45 -10.04
C LEU A 320 12.76 13.95 -9.43
N SER A 321 12.11 13.13 -8.62
CA SER A 321 10.90 13.48 -7.88
C SER A 321 11.10 13.39 -6.38
N GLY A 322 10.32 14.15 -5.62
CA GLY A 322 10.30 14.08 -4.16
C GLY A 322 9.87 12.71 -3.63
N PRO A 323 9.91 12.49 -2.30
CA PRO A 323 9.62 11.19 -1.69
C PRO A 323 8.11 10.92 -1.67
N ASN A 324 7.54 10.60 -2.81
CA ASN A 324 6.11 10.30 -2.96
C ASN A 324 5.78 8.88 -2.44
N ALA A 325 6.72 7.93 -2.62
CA ALA A 325 6.57 6.59 -2.09
C ALA A 325 6.67 6.57 -0.56
N PRO A 326 5.90 5.68 0.10
CA PRO A 326 6.19 5.35 1.49
C PRO A 326 7.50 4.57 1.59
N ALA A 327 8.31 4.87 2.60
CA ALA A 327 9.61 4.22 2.80
C ALA A 327 9.47 2.75 3.20
N MET A 328 10.46 1.94 2.83
CA MET A 328 10.63 0.59 3.38
C MET A 328 11.20 0.69 4.80
N ARG A 329 10.64 -0.06 5.76
CA ARG A 329 11.10 -0.05 7.15
C ARG A 329 11.03 -1.42 7.80
N HIS A 330 11.82 -1.58 8.85
CA HIS A 330 11.68 -2.66 9.81
C HIS A 330 10.51 -2.34 10.75
N HIS A 331 9.60 -3.30 10.93
CA HIS A 331 8.39 -3.12 11.74
C HIS A 331 8.34 -3.98 12.98
N GLU A 332 8.72 -5.25 12.88
CA GLU A 332 8.59 -6.19 13.99
C GLU A 332 9.71 -7.24 14.00
N ASP A 333 10.04 -7.72 15.19
CA ASP A 333 11.01 -8.78 15.44
C ASP A 333 10.28 -10.11 15.67
N LEU A 334 10.61 -11.15 14.89
CA LEU A 334 10.13 -12.50 15.13
C LEU A 334 11.22 -13.35 15.79
N MET A 335 10.96 -13.77 17.04
CA MET A 335 11.82 -14.70 17.75
C MET A 335 11.55 -16.13 17.29
N PRO A 336 12.59 -16.97 17.07
CA PRO A 336 12.40 -18.37 16.74
C PRO A 336 11.60 -19.10 17.82
N ILE A 337 10.70 -19.99 17.38
CA ILE A 337 9.93 -20.88 18.25
C ILE A 337 10.59 -22.25 18.42
N ALA A 338 11.54 -22.60 17.55
CA ALA A 338 12.31 -23.82 17.60
C ALA A 338 13.70 -23.66 16.99
N LEU A 339 14.66 -24.46 17.48
CA LEU A 339 16.01 -24.60 16.93
C LEU A 339 16.40 -26.08 16.93
N ASN A 340 16.56 -26.63 15.75
CA ASN A 340 16.87 -28.03 15.51
C ASN A 340 18.24 -28.18 14.85
N GLU A 341 18.82 -29.37 14.95
CA GLU A 341 20.05 -29.77 14.26
C GLU A 341 19.77 -31.07 13.48
N PRO A 342 19.14 -30.95 12.30
CA PRO A 342 18.75 -32.14 11.50
C PRO A 342 19.96 -32.92 10.96
N VAL A 343 21.04 -32.19 10.66
CA VAL A 343 22.33 -32.75 10.23
C VAL A 343 23.42 -32.12 11.14
N PRO A 344 24.42 -32.88 11.57
CA PRO A 344 25.50 -32.35 12.42
C PRO A 344 26.15 -31.06 11.83
N GLY A 345 26.13 -29.96 12.59
CA GLY A 345 26.66 -28.65 12.17
C GLY A 345 25.71 -27.81 11.30
N GLU A 346 24.49 -28.28 11.04
CA GLU A 346 23.44 -27.51 10.37
C GLU A 346 22.30 -27.20 11.34
N TYR A 347 22.09 -25.95 11.60
CA TYR A 347 21.15 -25.47 12.64
C TYR A 347 19.96 -24.79 11.97
N VAL A 348 18.75 -25.32 12.17
CA VAL A 348 17.52 -24.80 11.55
C VAL A 348 16.66 -24.10 12.60
N TYR A 349 16.45 -22.82 12.41
CA TYR A 349 15.52 -21.99 13.19
C TYR A 349 14.15 -21.98 12.51
N ASP A 350 13.09 -22.20 13.28
CA ASP A 350 11.70 -22.00 12.85
C ASP A 350 11.16 -20.71 13.49
N LEU A 351 10.77 -19.73 12.69
CA LEU A 351 10.17 -18.48 13.15
C LEU A 351 8.67 -18.59 13.46
N GLY A 352 8.04 -19.73 13.13
CA GLY A 352 6.60 -19.96 13.34
C GLY A 352 5.68 -19.22 12.36
N GLN A 353 6.21 -18.29 11.58
CA GLN A 353 5.49 -17.45 10.62
C GLN A 353 6.30 -17.34 9.32
N ASN A 354 5.65 -17.56 8.18
CA ASN A 354 6.22 -17.19 6.89
C ASN A 354 6.23 -15.65 6.78
N MET A 355 7.40 -15.06 6.67
CA MET A 355 7.64 -13.62 6.73
C MET A 355 8.52 -13.14 5.58
N VAL A 356 8.68 -11.82 5.47
CA VAL A 356 9.60 -11.22 4.50
C VAL A 356 10.50 -10.20 5.19
N GLY A 357 11.77 -10.21 4.80
CA GLY A 357 12.84 -9.42 5.37
C GLY A 357 14.14 -10.20 5.43
N TRP A 358 14.82 -10.21 6.56
CA TRP A 358 16.06 -10.95 6.76
C TRP A 358 16.26 -11.45 8.19
N ALA A 359 17.30 -12.24 8.40
CA ALA A 359 17.73 -12.64 9.74
C ALA A 359 18.84 -11.72 10.24
N LYS A 360 18.70 -11.24 11.47
CA LYS A 360 19.82 -10.67 12.23
C LYS A 360 20.36 -11.73 13.17
N ILE A 361 21.66 -11.95 13.14
CA ILE A 361 22.28 -13.03 13.92
C ILE A 361 23.51 -12.54 14.67
N LYS A 362 23.68 -13.11 15.87
CA LYS A 362 24.88 -13.00 16.69
C LYS A 362 25.63 -14.33 16.68
N PHE A 363 26.91 -14.31 16.32
CA PHE A 363 27.72 -15.52 16.28
C PHE A 363 29.21 -15.24 16.50
N ARG A 364 29.96 -16.29 16.75
CA ARG A 364 31.41 -16.29 16.77
C ARG A 364 31.95 -17.47 15.97
N ALA A 365 32.94 -17.20 15.12
CA ALA A 365 33.62 -18.21 14.31
C ALA A 365 35.09 -17.85 14.18
N ASP A 366 35.96 -18.79 13.79
CA ASP A 366 37.36 -18.49 13.57
C ASP A 366 37.53 -17.59 12.34
N LYS A 367 38.62 -16.83 12.35
CA LYS A 367 38.95 -15.94 11.22
C LYS A 367 39.06 -16.71 9.91
N GLY A 368 38.30 -16.30 8.92
CA GLY A 368 38.23 -16.91 7.58
C GLY A 368 37.20 -18.03 7.46
N ASP A 369 36.55 -18.47 8.56
CA ASP A 369 35.41 -19.37 8.46
C ASP A 369 34.25 -18.64 7.78
N THR A 370 33.54 -19.36 6.90
CA THR A 370 32.35 -18.84 6.21
C THR A 370 31.09 -19.38 6.86
N ILE A 371 30.26 -18.47 7.33
CA ILE A 371 28.94 -18.77 7.90
C ILE A 371 27.90 -18.52 6.81
N VAL A 372 27.04 -19.52 6.59
CA VAL A 372 26.04 -19.52 5.50
C VAL A 372 24.63 -19.58 6.10
N PHE A 373 23.78 -18.67 5.67
CA PHE A 373 22.38 -18.57 6.05
C PHE A 373 21.54 -18.92 4.82
N ARG A 374 20.73 -19.99 4.91
CA ARG A 374 19.80 -20.41 3.87
C ARG A 374 18.38 -20.11 4.32
N TYR A 375 17.63 -19.44 3.49
CA TYR A 375 16.25 -19.08 3.77
C TYR A 375 15.29 -19.94 2.98
N ALA A 376 14.20 -20.41 3.61
CA ALA A 376 13.18 -21.19 2.93
C ALA A 376 11.81 -21.07 3.61
N GLU A 377 10.75 -21.28 2.82
CA GLU A 377 9.38 -21.40 3.31
C GLU A 377 9.08 -22.79 3.90
N LEU A 378 9.89 -23.79 3.56
CA LEU A 378 9.63 -25.22 3.77
C LEU A 378 10.84 -25.96 4.31
N LEU A 379 10.57 -27.14 4.86
CA LEU A 379 11.56 -28.14 5.23
C LEU A 379 11.36 -29.43 4.43
N HIS A 380 12.45 -30.11 4.16
CA HIS A 380 12.44 -31.53 3.77
C HIS A 380 12.02 -32.42 4.93
N ASP A 381 11.66 -33.67 4.64
CA ASP A 381 11.29 -34.66 5.65
C ASP A 381 12.40 -34.91 6.69
N ASN A 382 13.66 -34.70 6.32
CA ASN A 382 14.79 -34.83 7.23
C ASN A 382 15.01 -33.58 8.11
N GLY A 383 14.22 -32.51 7.94
CA GLY A 383 14.26 -31.29 8.71
C GLY A 383 15.22 -30.20 8.20
N THR A 384 15.94 -30.43 7.08
CA THR A 384 16.72 -29.36 6.40
C THR A 384 15.81 -28.46 5.59
N VAL A 385 16.25 -27.23 5.27
CA VAL A 385 15.47 -26.30 4.45
C VAL A 385 15.33 -26.81 3.01
N ALA A 386 14.13 -26.66 2.45
CA ALA A 386 13.78 -26.99 1.08
C ALA A 386 13.73 -25.71 0.24
N GLN A 387 14.57 -25.60 -0.80
CA GLN A 387 14.71 -24.41 -1.65
C GLN A 387 14.28 -24.65 -3.11
N GLU A 388 13.75 -25.84 -3.46
CA GLU A 388 13.39 -26.20 -4.83
C GLU A 388 12.32 -25.28 -5.43
N ASN A 389 11.41 -24.75 -4.61
CA ASN A 389 10.39 -23.79 -5.02
C ASN A 389 10.92 -22.37 -5.24
N LEU A 390 12.18 -22.12 -4.98
CA LEU A 390 12.83 -20.82 -5.22
C LEU A 390 13.30 -20.67 -6.69
N ARG A 391 13.27 -21.74 -7.46
CA ARG A 391 13.75 -21.83 -8.84
C ARG A 391 15.23 -21.48 -8.94
N SER A 392 15.60 -20.37 -9.57
CA SER A 392 17.00 -19.96 -9.70
C SER A 392 17.49 -19.05 -8.57
N ALA A 393 16.62 -18.62 -7.65
CA ALA A 393 17.01 -17.82 -6.50
C ALA A 393 17.74 -18.68 -5.46
N ASP A 394 18.97 -18.33 -5.11
CA ASP A 394 19.74 -19.05 -4.08
C ASP A 394 19.19 -18.79 -2.67
N ALA A 395 18.71 -17.58 -2.39
CA ALA A 395 18.27 -17.10 -1.09
C ALA A 395 19.27 -17.45 0.04
N ILE A 396 20.53 -17.04 -0.16
CA ILE A 396 21.67 -17.38 0.70
C ILE A 396 22.45 -16.12 1.05
N ASP A 397 22.52 -15.82 2.34
CA ASP A 397 23.49 -14.84 2.83
C ASP A 397 24.77 -15.56 3.32
N MET A 398 25.92 -14.90 3.16
CA MET A 398 27.21 -15.46 3.56
C MET A 398 28.05 -14.44 4.29
N VAL A 399 28.67 -14.84 5.39
CA VAL A 399 29.60 -13.97 6.16
C VAL A 399 30.92 -14.68 6.37
N VAL A 400 32.02 -14.06 5.90
CA VAL A 400 33.37 -14.50 6.24
C VAL A 400 33.79 -13.83 7.56
N SER A 401 34.05 -14.65 8.58
CA SER A 401 34.38 -14.20 9.95
C SER A 401 35.77 -13.55 10.00
N ASN A 402 35.89 -12.49 10.79
CA ASN A 402 37.17 -11.88 11.18
C ASN A 402 37.79 -12.47 12.46
N GLY A 403 37.14 -13.46 13.10
CA GLY A 403 37.55 -14.10 14.35
C GLY A 403 36.96 -13.48 15.63
N GLU A 404 36.27 -12.36 15.49
CA GLU A 404 35.59 -11.69 16.61
C GLU A 404 34.12 -12.14 16.73
N GLU A 405 33.45 -11.75 17.82
CA GLU A 405 31.99 -11.90 17.91
C GLU A 405 31.32 -10.88 16.98
N LEU A 406 30.51 -11.36 16.05
CA LEU A 406 29.78 -10.54 15.10
C LEU A 406 28.28 -10.52 15.42
N VAL A 407 27.69 -9.35 15.24
CA VAL A 407 26.24 -9.16 15.13
C VAL A 407 25.99 -8.64 13.73
N TRP A 408 25.43 -9.47 12.87
CA TRP A 408 25.34 -9.17 11.46
C TRP A 408 23.89 -9.29 10.94
N GLU A 409 23.56 -8.45 9.98
CA GLU A 409 22.35 -8.47 9.16
C GLU A 409 22.66 -7.86 7.78
N PRO A 410 22.04 -8.31 6.68
CA PRO A 410 22.31 -7.78 5.35
C PRO A 410 21.77 -6.35 5.19
N MET A 411 22.22 -5.65 4.12
CA MET A 411 21.80 -4.28 3.79
C MET A 411 21.02 -4.20 2.48
N PHE A 412 21.37 -5.02 1.47
CA PHE A 412 20.93 -4.85 0.08
C PHE A 412 20.33 -6.14 -0.50
N THR A 413 19.53 -6.83 0.29
CA THR A 413 18.71 -7.97 -0.12
C THR A 413 17.48 -8.09 0.77
N TYR A 414 16.56 -8.99 0.45
CA TYR A 414 15.50 -9.48 1.34
C TYR A 414 15.05 -10.87 0.90
N HIS A 415 14.49 -11.63 1.81
CA HIS A 415 14.03 -13.00 1.60
C HIS A 415 12.61 -13.20 2.08
N GLY A 416 11.87 -14.12 1.43
CA GLY A 416 10.60 -14.64 1.92
C GLY A 416 10.86 -16.02 2.56
N PHE A 417 10.57 -16.18 3.85
CA PHE A 417 10.94 -17.40 4.58
C PHE A 417 10.18 -17.57 5.89
N ARG A 418 10.10 -18.83 6.34
CA ARG A 418 9.76 -19.21 7.69
C ARG A 418 10.95 -19.79 8.43
N TYR A 419 11.84 -20.46 7.69
CA TYR A 419 12.99 -21.19 8.25
C TYR A 419 14.31 -20.56 7.82
N VAL A 420 15.27 -20.55 8.77
CA VAL A 420 16.66 -20.13 8.49
C VAL A 420 17.58 -21.25 8.91
N GLN A 421 18.30 -21.84 7.94
CA GLN A 421 19.35 -22.82 8.21
C GLN A 421 20.71 -22.14 8.27
N VAL A 422 21.41 -22.32 9.36
CA VAL A 422 22.75 -21.75 9.61
C VAL A 422 23.76 -22.88 9.59
N SER A 423 24.83 -22.72 8.80
CA SER A 423 25.95 -23.68 8.74
C SER A 423 27.30 -22.95 8.81
N GLY A 424 28.37 -23.71 9.08
CA GLY A 424 29.74 -23.16 9.23
C GLY A 424 30.11 -22.81 10.66
N LEU A 425 29.18 -22.85 11.63
CA LEU A 425 29.47 -22.68 13.05
C LEU A 425 30.07 -23.94 13.65
N LYS A 426 31.10 -23.78 14.49
CA LYS A 426 31.73 -24.91 15.23
C LYS A 426 30.95 -25.28 16.49
N GLU A 427 30.25 -24.34 17.06
CA GLU A 427 29.43 -24.54 18.27
C GLU A 427 27.96 -24.28 17.92
N LYS A 428 27.07 -25.01 18.59
CA LYS A 428 25.62 -24.82 18.42
C LYS A 428 25.24 -23.42 18.91
N PRO A 429 24.58 -22.60 18.06
CA PRO A 429 24.10 -21.28 18.47
C PRO A 429 22.93 -21.39 19.44
N GLY A 430 22.67 -20.33 20.18
CA GLY A 430 21.52 -20.21 21.07
C GLY A 430 20.24 -19.89 20.30
N MET A 431 19.09 -20.23 20.90
CA MET A 431 17.77 -19.89 20.36
C MET A 431 17.60 -18.39 20.10
N ASN A 432 18.16 -17.55 20.97
CA ASN A 432 18.01 -16.09 20.91
C ASN A 432 19.14 -15.39 20.13
N ASP A 433 20.05 -16.14 19.53
CA ASP A 433 21.13 -15.54 18.74
C ASP A 433 20.65 -15.11 17.34
N LEU A 434 19.48 -15.58 16.90
CA LEU A 434 18.86 -15.15 15.65
C LEU A 434 17.49 -14.51 15.92
N VAL A 435 17.18 -13.46 15.15
CA VAL A 435 15.88 -12.81 15.10
C VAL A 435 15.49 -12.51 13.65
N GLY A 436 14.27 -12.84 13.26
CA GLY A 436 13.71 -12.45 11.97
C GLY A 436 13.28 -10.98 12.02
N LYS A 437 13.79 -10.18 11.10
CA LYS A 437 13.46 -8.77 10.93
C LYS A 437 12.40 -8.62 9.85
N VAL A 438 11.16 -8.33 10.22
CA VAL A 438 10.05 -8.15 9.27
C VAL A 438 10.12 -6.77 8.63
N ILE A 439 10.17 -6.75 7.30
CA ILE A 439 10.38 -5.52 6.54
C ILE A 439 9.28 -5.41 5.47
N TYR A 440 8.64 -4.25 5.41
CA TYR A 440 7.68 -3.87 4.37
C TYR A 440 7.57 -2.35 4.28
N THR A 441 6.81 -1.86 3.31
CA THR A 441 6.54 -0.43 3.12
C THR A 441 5.78 0.14 4.30
N ASP A 442 6.25 1.26 4.86
CA ASP A 442 5.70 1.91 6.06
C ASP A 442 4.32 2.54 5.80
N GLN A 443 3.31 1.69 5.87
CA GLN A 443 1.91 2.05 5.72
C GLN A 443 1.16 1.79 7.04
N PRO A 444 0.37 2.76 7.52
CA PRO A 444 -0.44 2.53 8.72
C PRO A 444 -1.45 1.41 8.51
N PHE A 445 -1.52 0.47 9.45
CA PHE A 445 -2.67 -0.41 9.53
C PHE A 445 -3.90 0.39 9.95
N VAL A 446 -4.98 0.29 9.17
CA VAL A 446 -6.23 1.01 9.41
C VAL A 446 -7.40 0.11 9.72
N GLY A 447 -7.29 -1.19 9.40
CA GLY A 447 -8.32 -2.17 9.63
C GLY A 447 -7.95 -3.19 10.70
N HIS A 448 -8.90 -3.47 11.59
CA HIS A 448 -8.85 -4.59 12.52
C HIS A 448 -10.18 -5.34 12.47
N PHE A 449 -10.13 -6.63 12.18
CA PHE A 449 -11.30 -7.51 12.11
C PHE A 449 -11.11 -8.73 13.00
N GLU A 450 -12.16 -9.10 13.73
CA GLU A 450 -12.24 -10.31 14.51
C GLU A 450 -13.70 -10.82 14.54
N CYS A 451 -13.88 -12.14 14.55
CA CYS A 451 -15.20 -12.74 14.64
C CYS A 451 -15.21 -14.03 15.49
N SER A 452 -16.38 -14.61 15.70
CA SER A 452 -16.54 -15.82 16.50
C SER A 452 -16.02 -17.11 15.84
N SER A 453 -15.49 -17.06 14.62
CA SER A 453 -14.92 -18.20 13.90
C SER A 453 -13.40 -18.13 13.86
N ASP A 454 -12.72 -19.04 14.58
CA ASP A 454 -11.25 -19.13 14.55
C ASP A 454 -10.72 -19.36 13.15
N LEU A 455 -11.45 -20.11 12.31
CA LEU A 455 -11.05 -20.36 10.93
C LEU A 455 -11.00 -19.08 10.09
N ILE A 456 -12.06 -18.26 10.17
CA ILE A 456 -12.14 -16.97 9.44
C ILE A 456 -11.07 -16.00 9.97
N ASN A 457 -10.85 -15.95 11.28
CA ASN A 457 -9.79 -15.13 11.89
C ASN A 457 -8.41 -15.56 11.38
N ASN A 458 -8.14 -16.87 11.25
CA ASN A 458 -6.87 -17.36 10.68
C ASN A 458 -6.73 -17.06 9.19
N ILE A 459 -7.81 -17.17 8.40
CA ILE A 459 -7.80 -16.76 6.99
C ILE A 459 -7.44 -15.28 6.88
N ASN A 460 -8.13 -14.42 7.64
CA ASN A 460 -7.85 -12.98 7.65
C ASN A 460 -6.40 -12.65 8.09
N LYS A 461 -5.90 -13.35 9.10
CA LYS A 461 -4.50 -13.22 9.52
C LYS A 461 -3.53 -13.58 8.38
N ASN A 462 -3.78 -14.67 7.66
CA ASN A 462 -2.96 -15.09 6.53
C ASN A 462 -3.00 -14.06 5.38
N VAL A 463 -4.16 -13.44 5.13
CA VAL A 463 -4.32 -12.34 4.16
C VAL A 463 -3.43 -11.16 4.55
N VAL A 464 -3.48 -10.72 5.80
CA VAL A 464 -2.65 -9.60 6.29
C VAL A 464 -1.16 -9.91 6.19
N TRP A 465 -0.72 -11.14 6.52
CA TRP A 465 0.68 -11.53 6.41
C TRP A 465 1.16 -11.66 4.95
N ALA A 466 0.28 -12.11 4.04
CA ALA A 466 0.61 -12.11 2.62
C ALA A 466 0.75 -10.68 2.06
N GLN A 467 -0.07 -9.73 2.53
CA GLN A 467 0.08 -8.31 2.17
C GLN A 467 1.39 -7.74 2.69
N LYS A 468 1.73 -7.91 3.98
CA LYS A 468 3.02 -7.49 4.55
C LYS A 468 4.20 -8.01 3.74
N GLY A 469 4.13 -9.25 3.30
CA GLY A 469 5.20 -9.91 2.57
C GLY A 469 5.41 -9.43 1.13
N ASN A 470 4.43 -8.76 0.53
CA ASN A 470 4.44 -8.43 -0.89
C ASN A 470 4.24 -6.94 -1.21
N PHE A 471 3.93 -6.10 -0.22
CA PHE A 471 3.81 -4.67 -0.41
C PHE A 471 5.16 -3.98 -0.15
N TYR A 472 6.04 -4.13 -1.11
CA TYR A 472 7.35 -3.50 -1.28
C TYR A 472 7.20 -2.23 -2.14
N PRO A 473 8.23 -1.60 -2.71
CA PRO A 473 8.04 -0.40 -3.52
C PRO A 473 7.06 -0.56 -4.69
N ALA A 474 6.79 -1.81 -5.09
CA ALA A 474 5.68 -2.23 -5.96
C ALA A 474 4.97 -3.42 -5.30
N PRO A 475 3.69 -3.69 -5.63
CA PRO A 475 2.96 -4.86 -5.10
C PRO A 475 3.46 -6.13 -5.79
N THR A 476 4.50 -6.76 -5.23
CA THR A 476 5.12 -7.96 -5.82
C THR A 476 4.26 -9.20 -5.63
N ASP A 477 4.23 -10.09 -6.61
CA ASP A 477 3.46 -11.34 -6.60
C ASP A 477 3.91 -12.30 -5.49
N CYS A 478 5.20 -12.42 -5.30
CA CYS A 478 5.84 -13.34 -4.36
C CYS A 478 7.14 -12.74 -3.81
N PRO A 479 7.62 -13.17 -2.61
CA PRO A 479 8.82 -12.58 -2.02
C PRO A 479 10.04 -13.49 -2.02
N GLN A 480 9.93 -14.80 -2.41
CA GLN A 480 10.94 -15.80 -2.07
C GLN A 480 11.79 -16.29 -3.25
N ARG A 481 11.22 -16.29 -4.48
CA ARG A 481 11.83 -16.88 -5.68
C ARG A 481 12.35 -15.84 -6.68
N ASP A 482 12.88 -16.29 -7.82
CA ASP A 482 13.34 -15.46 -8.94
C ASP A 482 12.18 -14.85 -9.75
N GLU A 483 11.39 -13.99 -9.14
CA GLU A 483 10.28 -13.25 -9.74
C GLU A 483 10.13 -11.92 -9.01
N ARG A 484 9.35 -11.81 -7.94
CA ARG A 484 9.18 -10.63 -7.09
C ARG A 484 8.88 -9.38 -7.92
N LEU A 485 7.85 -9.48 -8.75
CA LEU A 485 7.49 -8.47 -9.75
C LEU A 485 6.11 -7.89 -9.45
N GLY A 486 5.90 -6.63 -9.84
CA GLY A 486 4.63 -5.93 -9.67
C GLY A 486 3.56 -6.39 -10.66
N TRP A 487 3.08 -7.64 -10.54
CA TRP A 487 2.05 -8.20 -11.39
C TRP A 487 0.72 -7.48 -11.23
N MET A 488 0.20 -6.95 -12.35
CA MET A 488 -0.97 -6.09 -12.34
C MET A 488 -2.26 -6.85 -12.04
N GLY A 489 -2.39 -8.10 -12.50
CA GLY A 489 -3.56 -8.94 -12.25
C GLY A 489 -3.77 -9.22 -10.77
N ASP A 490 -2.69 -9.57 -10.09
CA ASP A 490 -2.64 -9.82 -8.64
C ASP A 490 -3.04 -8.58 -7.85
N ALA A 491 -2.40 -7.45 -8.19
CA ALA A 491 -2.63 -6.20 -7.50
C ALA A 491 -4.08 -5.71 -7.62
N GLN A 492 -4.66 -5.74 -8.83
CA GLN A 492 -6.00 -5.21 -9.05
C GLN A 492 -7.09 -6.00 -8.32
N ILE A 493 -6.98 -7.32 -8.27
CA ILE A 493 -8.00 -8.14 -7.61
C ILE A 493 -7.91 -8.04 -6.07
N PHE A 494 -6.71 -7.79 -5.55
CA PHE A 494 -6.48 -7.65 -4.12
C PHE A 494 -6.67 -6.22 -3.58
N ALA A 495 -6.66 -5.20 -4.44
CA ALA A 495 -6.69 -3.79 -4.04
C ALA A 495 -7.79 -3.44 -3.03
N PRO A 496 -9.06 -3.90 -3.13
CA PRO A 496 -10.07 -3.63 -2.13
C PRO A 496 -9.71 -4.17 -0.75
N THR A 497 -9.25 -5.43 -0.66
CA THR A 497 -8.77 -6.04 0.57
C THR A 497 -7.58 -5.29 1.16
N ALA A 498 -6.62 -4.92 0.30
CA ALA A 498 -5.43 -4.19 0.73
C ALA A 498 -5.76 -2.87 1.42
N ASN A 499 -6.72 -2.12 0.87
CA ASN A 499 -7.16 -0.83 1.42
C ASN A 499 -7.96 -0.97 2.73
N PHE A 500 -8.62 -2.10 2.98
CA PHE A 500 -9.19 -2.36 4.29
C PHE A 500 -8.13 -2.64 5.35
N ASN A 501 -7.01 -3.25 4.99
CA ASN A 501 -5.94 -3.56 5.93
C ASN A 501 -5.05 -2.35 6.24
N MET A 502 -4.61 -1.62 5.19
CA MET A 502 -3.62 -0.54 5.28
C MET A 502 -4.10 0.73 4.58
N HIS A 503 -3.61 1.89 5.02
CA HIS A 503 -3.84 3.16 4.32
C HIS A 503 -2.90 3.28 3.12
N LEU A 504 -3.39 3.10 1.91
CA LEU A 504 -2.58 2.90 0.70
C LEU A 504 -2.69 4.04 -0.34
N ASP A 505 -3.25 5.19 -0.02
CA ASP A 505 -3.43 6.27 -1.01
C ASP A 505 -2.12 6.67 -1.69
N ARG A 506 -1.06 6.94 -0.90
CA ARG A 506 0.28 7.27 -1.42
C ARG A 506 0.92 6.11 -2.17
N TYR A 507 0.72 4.89 -1.68
CA TYR A 507 1.28 3.68 -2.30
C TYR A 507 0.74 3.46 -3.71
N TRP A 508 -0.59 3.51 -3.87
CA TRP A 508 -1.22 3.38 -5.18
C TRP A 508 -0.91 4.56 -6.09
N SER A 509 -0.87 5.80 -5.54
CA SER A 509 -0.51 6.99 -6.31
C SER A 509 0.91 6.87 -6.89
N LYS A 510 1.88 6.39 -6.10
CA LYS A 510 3.24 6.11 -6.58
C LYS A 510 3.25 5.02 -7.65
N TRP A 511 2.58 3.90 -7.41
CA TRP A 511 2.58 2.78 -8.34
C TRP A 511 1.88 3.12 -9.67
N MET A 512 0.88 3.98 -9.65
CA MET A 512 0.27 4.51 -10.87
C MET A 512 1.25 5.31 -11.72
N PHE A 513 2.21 6.03 -11.11
CA PHE A 513 3.31 6.64 -11.88
C PHE A 513 4.18 5.59 -12.55
N ASP A 514 4.55 4.50 -11.85
CA ASP A 514 5.33 3.42 -12.47
C ASP A 514 4.62 2.83 -13.70
N ILE A 515 3.29 2.69 -13.64
CA ILE A 515 2.47 2.17 -14.75
C ILE A 515 2.45 3.17 -15.92
N THR A 516 2.15 4.45 -15.64
CA THR A 516 1.98 5.45 -16.69
C THR A 516 3.29 5.98 -17.26
N ASP A 517 4.36 6.04 -16.46
CA ASP A 517 5.71 6.36 -16.95
C ASP A 517 6.25 5.26 -17.89
N GLY A 518 5.84 4.01 -17.65
CA GLY A 518 6.22 2.88 -18.51
C GLY A 518 5.24 2.58 -19.66
N GLN A 519 4.16 3.36 -19.81
CA GLN A 519 3.14 3.12 -20.84
C GLN A 519 3.69 3.36 -22.24
N ASP A 520 3.38 2.46 -23.17
CA ASP A 520 3.80 2.56 -24.57
C ASP A 520 3.09 3.70 -25.33
N GLU A 521 3.73 4.23 -26.37
CA GLU A 521 3.18 5.29 -27.21
C GLU A 521 1.85 4.89 -27.90
N GLU A 522 1.63 3.59 -28.12
CA GLU A 522 0.36 3.07 -28.63
C GLU A 522 -0.72 3.00 -27.56
N GLY A 523 -0.38 3.29 -26.30
CA GLY A 523 -1.29 3.37 -25.17
C GLY A 523 -1.51 2.07 -24.40
N TRP A 524 -0.83 0.98 -24.73
CA TRP A 524 -0.88 -0.23 -23.91
C TRP A 524 0.07 -0.14 -22.71
N VAL A 525 -0.22 -0.93 -21.69
CA VAL A 525 0.58 -1.06 -20.48
C VAL A 525 1.18 -2.46 -20.38
N TYR A 526 2.17 -2.67 -19.53
CA TYR A 526 2.81 -3.96 -19.30
C TYR A 526 2.02 -4.80 -18.29
N ASP A 527 2.24 -6.12 -18.28
CA ASP A 527 1.66 -7.03 -17.28
C ASP A 527 2.27 -6.82 -15.89
N VAL A 528 3.50 -6.29 -15.85
CA VAL A 528 4.34 -6.07 -14.65
C VAL A 528 4.78 -4.62 -14.62
N ASN A 529 4.67 -3.97 -13.47
CA ASN A 529 5.12 -2.59 -13.30
C ASN A 529 5.85 -2.40 -11.95
N PRO A 530 7.01 -1.70 -11.95
CA PRO A 530 7.71 -1.10 -13.09
C PRO A 530 8.03 -2.09 -14.20
N PRO A 531 8.00 -1.67 -15.51
CA PRO A 531 8.21 -2.57 -16.63
C PRO A 531 9.62 -3.14 -16.67
N ILE A 532 9.71 -4.45 -16.62
CA ILE A 532 10.93 -5.22 -16.84
C ILE A 532 10.52 -6.68 -17.15
N VAL A 533 11.34 -7.44 -17.81
CA VAL A 533 11.20 -8.89 -18.06
C VAL A 533 10.06 -9.27 -19.02
N VAL A 534 8.84 -8.78 -18.79
CA VAL A 534 7.65 -9.11 -19.58
C VAL A 534 7.37 -8.00 -20.58
N GLY A 535 7.58 -8.28 -21.86
CA GLY A 535 7.38 -7.34 -22.96
C GLY A 535 6.01 -7.48 -23.63
N GLY A 536 5.66 -6.45 -24.42
CA GLY A 536 4.46 -6.38 -25.25
C GLY A 536 3.20 -6.00 -24.47
N PRO A 537 2.07 -5.83 -25.20
CA PRO A 537 0.82 -5.40 -24.61
C PRO A 537 0.33 -6.33 -23.52
N SER A 538 -0.18 -5.75 -22.45
CA SER A 538 -0.73 -6.49 -21.31
C SER A 538 -1.96 -7.33 -21.71
N LYS A 539 -2.15 -8.40 -20.98
CA LYS A 539 -3.26 -9.34 -21.15
C LYS A 539 -4.48 -8.87 -20.36
N PRO A 540 -5.69 -9.20 -20.83
CA PRO A 540 -6.93 -8.89 -20.10
C PRO A 540 -6.91 -9.40 -18.66
N GLY A 541 -7.40 -8.59 -17.74
CA GLY A 541 -7.36 -8.86 -16.30
C GLY A 541 -6.04 -8.44 -15.63
N TRP A 542 -4.97 -8.17 -16.40
CA TRP A 542 -3.71 -7.59 -15.90
C TRP A 542 -3.62 -6.11 -16.23
N GLY A 543 -3.59 -5.73 -17.50
CA GLY A 543 -3.52 -4.31 -17.92
C GLY A 543 -4.64 -3.44 -17.37
N ASP A 544 -5.77 -4.05 -17.08
CA ASP A 544 -6.94 -3.38 -16.53
C ASP A 544 -6.73 -2.78 -15.13
N ALA A 545 -5.65 -3.16 -14.45
CA ALA A 545 -5.24 -2.51 -13.20
C ALA A 545 -5.08 -0.99 -13.35
N VAL A 546 -4.67 -0.49 -14.53
CA VAL A 546 -4.54 0.95 -14.79
C VAL A 546 -5.87 1.71 -14.65
N THR A 547 -7.01 1.02 -14.80
CA THR A 547 -8.36 1.56 -14.58
C THR A 547 -8.92 1.19 -13.22
N VAL A 548 -8.63 -0.01 -12.72
CA VAL A 548 -9.21 -0.54 -11.47
C VAL A 548 -8.57 0.12 -10.24
N ILE A 549 -7.24 0.24 -10.20
CA ILE A 549 -6.53 0.80 -9.04
C ILE A 549 -6.96 2.24 -8.73
N PRO A 550 -6.94 3.21 -9.68
CA PRO A 550 -7.37 4.58 -9.36
C PRO A 550 -8.83 4.67 -8.97
N TRP A 551 -9.72 3.82 -9.54
CA TRP A 551 -11.11 3.77 -9.12
C TRP A 551 -11.28 3.25 -7.69
N VAL A 552 -10.61 2.15 -7.33
CA VAL A 552 -10.63 1.60 -5.96
C VAL A 552 -10.05 2.63 -4.98
N ASN A 553 -8.92 3.25 -5.30
CA ASN A 553 -8.31 4.27 -4.46
C ASN A 553 -9.25 5.46 -4.22
N TYR A 554 -9.90 5.96 -5.28
CA TYR A 554 -10.89 7.02 -5.16
C TYR A 554 -12.07 6.63 -4.27
N ARG A 555 -12.59 5.41 -4.39
CA ARG A 555 -13.67 4.92 -3.52
C ARG A 555 -13.27 4.93 -2.05
N PHE A 556 -12.07 4.42 -1.72
CA PHE A 556 -11.61 4.29 -0.33
C PHE A 556 -11.21 5.63 0.30
N TYR A 557 -10.64 6.55 -0.46
CA TYR A 557 -10.09 7.79 0.09
C TYR A 557 -10.82 9.07 -0.38
N GLY A 558 -11.59 9.02 -1.45
CA GLY A 558 -12.20 10.20 -2.06
C GLY A 558 -11.19 11.09 -2.81
N ASN A 559 -9.94 10.63 -2.95
CA ASN A 559 -8.88 11.37 -3.62
C ASN A 559 -9.01 11.27 -5.14
N LYS A 560 -9.55 12.33 -5.76
CA LYS A 560 -9.69 12.36 -7.23
C LYS A 560 -8.38 12.68 -7.96
N ARG A 561 -7.33 13.13 -7.23
CA ARG A 561 -6.05 13.49 -7.85
C ARG A 561 -5.39 12.30 -8.55
N ILE A 562 -5.49 11.08 -8.00
CA ILE A 562 -4.98 9.88 -8.67
C ILE A 562 -5.63 9.66 -10.05
N ILE A 563 -6.88 10.07 -10.22
CA ILE A 563 -7.57 10.03 -11.51
C ILE A 563 -7.08 11.19 -12.39
N GLU A 564 -6.99 12.40 -11.83
CA GLU A 564 -6.57 13.61 -12.56
C GLU A 564 -5.15 13.46 -13.13
N ASP A 565 -4.20 12.98 -12.31
CA ASP A 565 -2.79 12.82 -12.69
C ASP A 565 -2.60 11.75 -13.80
N HIS A 566 -3.42 10.69 -13.81
CA HIS A 566 -3.25 9.54 -14.69
C HIS A 566 -4.33 9.38 -15.75
N TYR A 567 -5.23 10.36 -15.89
CA TYR A 567 -6.42 10.25 -16.76
C TYR A 567 -6.08 9.91 -18.22
N GLU A 568 -5.09 10.56 -18.79
CA GLU A 568 -4.72 10.35 -20.19
C GLU A 568 -4.12 8.94 -20.39
N GLY A 569 -3.34 8.42 -19.44
CA GLY A 569 -2.84 7.04 -19.48
C GLY A 569 -3.97 6.01 -19.36
N ILE A 570 -4.91 6.23 -18.44
CA ILE A 570 -6.10 5.41 -18.26
C ILE A 570 -6.92 5.37 -19.56
N LYS A 571 -7.14 6.55 -20.14
CA LYS A 571 -7.88 6.71 -21.42
C LYS A 571 -7.17 5.99 -22.57
N SER A 572 -5.84 6.12 -22.64
CA SER A 572 -5.03 5.51 -23.70
C SER A 572 -5.11 3.99 -23.68
N TRP A 573 -5.19 3.35 -22.52
CA TRP A 573 -5.42 1.90 -22.41
C TRP A 573 -6.77 1.48 -22.97
N VAL A 574 -7.86 2.18 -22.61
CA VAL A 574 -9.20 1.88 -23.14
C VAL A 574 -9.25 2.11 -24.65
N GLU A 575 -8.61 3.18 -25.16
CA GLU A 575 -8.53 3.45 -26.60
C GLU A 575 -7.65 2.43 -27.33
N TYR A 576 -6.61 1.88 -26.69
CA TYR A 576 -5.85 0.75 -27.24
C TYR A 576 -6.75 -0.46 -27.45
N MET A 577 -7.53 -0.87 -26.45
CA MET A 577 -8.47 -1.97 -26.56
C MET A 577 -9.53 -1.68 -27.64
N ARG A 578 -10.05 -0.45 -27.69
CA ARG A 578 -11.04 -0.03 -28.71
C ARG A 578 -10.50 -0.18 -30.14
N ARG A 579 -9.28 0.28 -30.39
CA ARG A 579 -8.65 0.18 -31.72
C ARG A 579 -8.35 -1.27 -32.14
N ASN A 580 -8.13 -2.15 -31.17
CA ASN A 580 -7.83 -3.56 -31.38
C ASN A 580 -9.07 -4.47 -31.21
N SER A 581 -10.28 -3.90 -31.06
CA SER A 581 -11.55 -4.63 -31.02
C SER A 581 -12.16 -4.79 -32.42
N GLU A 582 -12.90 -5.86 -32.63
CA GLU A 582 -13.72 -6.07 -33.81
C GLU A 582 -15.19 -6.17 -33.39
N ASN A 583 -16.07 -5.34 -33.95
CA ASN A 583 -17.50 -5.26 -33.59
C ASN A 583 -17.75 -5.04 -32.08
N ASP A 584 -16.95 -4.19 -31.43
CA ASP A 584 -16.93 -3.92 -29.98
C ASP A 584 -16.60 -5.18 -29.13
N ILE A 585 -15.97 -6.21 -29.71
CA ILE A 585 -15.41 -7.40 -29.03
C ILE A 585 -13.91 -7.30 -29.02
N TYR A 586 -13.30 -7.35 -27.83
CA TYR A 586 -11.86 -7.33 -27.64
C TYR A 586 -11.39 -8.61 -26.93
N PHE A 587 -10.31 -9.16 -27.43
CA PHE A 587 -9.52 -10.19 -26.77
C PHE A 587 -8.06 -10.08 -27.24
N TRP A 588 -7.15 -10.37 -26.32
CA TRP A 588 -5.74 -10.49 -26.68
C TRP A 588 -5.48 -11.92 -27.22
N GLU A 589 -4.71 -12.04 -28.31
CA GLU A 589 -4.40 -13.34 -28.89
C GLU A 589 -3.01 -13.34 -29.51
N GLN A 590 -2.25 -14.39 -29.24
CA GLN A 590 -0.98 -14.67 -29.92
C GLN A 590 -0.83 -16.19 -30.12
N ASN A 591 -0.81 -16.63 -31.39
CA ASN A 591 -0.63 -18.04 -31.76
C ASN A 591 -1.61 -19.01 -31.08
N GLY A 592 -2.86 -18.59 -30.90
CA GLY A 592 -3.91 -19.38 -30.25
C GLY A 592 -3.90 -19.31 -28.71
N TRP A 593 -3.02 -18.56 -28.11
CA TRP A 593 -3.03 -18.23 -26.69
C TRP A 593 -3.79 -16.93 -26.45
N TYR A 594 -4.73 -16.95 -25.51
CA TYR A 594 -5.65 -15.85 -25.23
C TYR A 594 -5.34 -15.14 -23.89
N GLY A 595 -4.08 -15.08 -23.50
CA GLY A 595 -3.64 -14.49 -22.25
C GLY A 595 -3.70 -15.48 -21.08
N TYR A 596 -3.50 -14.97 -19.88
CA TYR A 596 -3.40 -15.80 -18.65
C TYR A 596 -4.74 -16.42 -18.25
N GLY A 597 -5.86 -15.89 -18.75
CA GLY A 597 -7.20 -16.35 -18.39
C GLY A 597 -7.50 -16.11 -16.90
N ASP A 598 -8.26 -17.03 -16.29
CA ASP A 598 -8.45 -17.05 -14.85
C ASP A 598 -7.30 -17.84 -14.22
N TRP A 599 -6.17 -17.17 -13.95
CA TRP A 599 -4.89 -17.77 -13.57
C TRP A 599 -5.05 -18.70 -12.38
N ILE A 600 -4.48 -19.89 -12.47
CA ILE A 600 -4.50 -20.98 -11.48
C ILE A 600 -5.90 -21.52 -11.14
N ALA A 601 -6.91 -21.23 -11.94
CA ALA A 601 -8.24 -21.81 -11.75
C ALA A 601 -8.20 -23.35 -11.73
N VAL A 602 -8.98 -23.96 -10.85
CA VAL A 602 -9.18 -25.43 -10.85
C VAL A 602 -9.90 -25.84 -12.14
N GLU A 603 -10.82 -25.02 -12.62
CA GLU A 603 -11.49 -25.15 -13.92
C GLU A 603 -11.23 -23.94 -14.79
N ALA A 604 -10.48 -24.13 -15.87
CA ALA A 604 -10.09 -23.06 -16.77
C ALA A 604 -11.29 -22.48 -17.54
N SER A 605 -11.39 -21.16 -17.56
CA SER A 605 -12.39 -20.42 -18.32
C SER A 605 -11.84 -19.97 -19.67
N PRO A 606 -12.66 -19.87 -20.74
CA PRO A 606 -12.22 -19.35 -22.03
C PRO A 606 -11.72 -17.91 -21.95
N GLY A 607 -10.55 -17.62 -22.57
CA GLY A 607 -9.90 -16.32 -22.47
C GLY A 607 -10.59 -15.20 -23.27
N LYS A 608 -11.29 -15.52 -24.37
CA LYS A 608 -11.98 -14.51 -25.20
C LYS A 608 -13.07 -13.74 -24.44
N PRO A 609 -14.03 -14.42 -23.76
CA PRO A 609 -15.02 -13.72 -22.95
C PRO A 609 -14.40 -12.90 -21.82
N ILE A 610 -13.30 -13.39 -21.21
CA ILE A 610 -12.57 -12.64 -20.18
C ILE A 610 -12.06 -11.33 -20.76
N GLY A 611 -11.43 -11.34 -21.94
CA GLY A 611 -10.94 -10.12 -22.60
C GLY A 611 -12.05 -9.09 -22.84
N SER A 612 -13.17 -9.54 -23.38
CA SER A 612 -14.31 -8.64 -23.67
C SER A 612 -15.00 -8.13 -22.38
N ALA A 613 -15.02 -8.95 -21.31
CA ALA A 613 -15.58 -8.53 -20.02
C ALA A 613 -14.72 -7.43 -19.39
N TYR A 614 -13.39 -7.56 -19.42
CA TYR A 614 -12.48 -6.53 -18.91
C TYR A 614 -12.45 -5.27 -19.78
N TYR A 615 -12.59 -5.40 -21.10
CA TYR A 615 -12.79 -4.23 -21.98
C TYR A 615 -14.03 -3.43 -21.61
N TYR A 616 -15.15 -4.11 -21.37
CA TYR A 616 -16.35 -3.46 -20.82
C TYR A 616 -16.08 -2.78 -19.49
N TYR A 617 -15.46 -3.51 -18.56
CA TYR A 617 -15.26 -3.03 -17.19
C TYR A 617 -14.36 -1.79 -17.14
N SER A 618 -13.21 -1.83 -17.84
CA SER A 618 -12.30 -0.69 -17.96
C SER A 618 -12.97 0.52 -18.63
N THR A 619 -13.76 0.30 -19.67
CA THR A 619 -14.52 1.37 -20.35
C THR A 619 -15.53 2.02 -19.39
N LYS A 620 -16.26 1.21 -18.64
CA LYS A 620 -17.24 1.69 -17.64
C LYS A 620 -16.57 2.46 -16.50
N LEU A 621 -15.41 2.00 -16.03
CA LEU A 621 -14.65 2.71 -15.00
C LEU A 621 -14.11 4.04 -15.54
N LEU A 622 -13.61 4.09 -16.77
CA LEU A 622 -13.18 5.34 -17.40
C LEU A 622 -14.33 6.35 -17.49
N ALA A 623 -15.55 5.91 -17.89
CA ALA A 623 -16.72 6.78 -17.91
C ALA A 623 -17.04 7.36 -16.52
N LYS A 624 -17.00 6.54 -15.47
CA LYS A 624 -17.19 6.98 -14.08
C LYS A 624 -16.10 7.97 -13.65
N MET A 625 -14.83 7.68 -13.94
CA MET A 625 -13.70 8.56 -13.60
C MET A 625 -13.78 9.89 -14.35
N ALA A 626 -14.12 9.88 -15.63
CA ALA A 626 -14.36 11.10 -16.41
C ALA A 626 -15.45 11.98 -15.78
N LYS A 627 -16.53 11.39 -15.28
CA LYS A 627 -17.59 12.10 -14.58
C LYS A 627 -17.09 12.72 -13.26
N VAL A 628 -16.28 12.02 -12.49
CA VAL A 628 -15.69 12.49 -11.22
C VAL A 628 -14.85 13.74 -11.41
N ILE A 629 -14.04 13.77 -12.48
CA ILE A 629 -13.16 14.93 -12.79
C ILE A 629 -13.78 15.93 -13.74
N GLY A 630 -15.09 15.82 -14.04
CA GLY A 630 -15.85 16.81 -14.81
C GLY A 630 -15.66 16.77 -16.32
N LYS A 631 -15.02 15.72 -16.87
CA LYS A 631 -14.87 15.50 -18.33
C LYS A 631 -16.17 14.91 -18.92
N THR A 632 -17.23 15.72 -18.97
CA THR A 632 -18.60 15.29 -19.28
C THR A 632 -18.72 14.67 -20.67
N ALA A 633 -18.00 15.17 -21.68
CA ALA A 633 -18.04 14.62 -23.03
C ALA A 633 -17.47 13.19 -23.07
N ASP A 634 -16.31 12.98 -22.46
CA ASP A 634 -15.69 11.66 -22.33
C ASP A 634 -16.58 10.71 -21.54
N ALA A 635 -17.19 11.16 -20.44
CA ALA A 635 -18.10 10.36 -19.63
C ALA A 635 -19.26 9.80 -20.49
N GLN A 636 -19.90 10.65 -21.31
CA GLN A 636 -20.98 10.25 -22.21
C GLN A 636 -20.51 9.32 -23.32
N GLU A 637 -19.33 9.58 -23.92
CA GLU A 637 -18.76 8.75 -24.98
C GLU A 637 -18.47 7.34 -24.48
N TYR A 638 -17.78 7.22 -23.33
CA TYR A 638 -17.39 5.92 -22.78
C TYR A 638 -18.56 5.17 -22.13
N GLU A 639 -19.56 5.85 -21.61
CA GLU A 639 -20.80 5.22 -21.18
C GLU A 639 -21.53 4.57 -22.38
N ALA A 640 -21.68 5.30 -23.48
CA ALA A 640 -22.26 4.77 -24.70
C ALA A 640 -21.42 3.63 -25.32
N LEU A 641 -20.08 3.70 -25.23
CA LEU A 641 -19.21 2.61 -25.67
C LEU A 641 -19.42 1.37 -24.80
N ALA A 642 -19.45 1.50 -23.48
CA ALA A 642 -19.70 0.40 -22.57
C ALA A 642 -21.05 -0.30 -22.85
N GLU A 643 -22.10 0.47 -23.11
CA GLU A 643 -23.40 -0.10 -23.50
C GLU A 643 -23.31 -0.95 -24.79
N ARG A 644 -22.58 -0.47 -25.81
CA ARG A 644 -22.38 -1.23 -27.06
C ARG A 644 -21.57 -2.50 -26.81
N ILE A 645 -20.51 -2.43 -26.01
CA ILE A 645 -19.72 -3.60 -25.65
C ILE A 645 -20.58 -4.64 -24.92
N ALA A 646 -21.43 -4.22 -23.99
CA ALA A 646 -22.34 -5.14 -23.29
C ALA A 646 -23.29 -5.85 -24.26
N VAL A 647 -23.85 -5.13 -25.22
CA VAL A 647 -24.73 -5.74 -26.28
C VAL A 647 -23.92 -6.70 -27.14
N ALA A 648 -22.72 -6.31 -27.57
CA ALA A 648 -21.87 -7.16 -28.40
C ALA A 648 -21.47 -8.44 -27.63
N PHE A 649 -21.12 -8.31 -26.34
CA PHE A 649 -20.78 -9.43 -25.46
C PHE A 649 -21.93 -10.45 -25.39
N GLN A 650 -23.17 -9.98 -25.19
CA GLN A 650 -24.34 -10.89 -25.15
C GLN A 650 -24.55 -11.58 -26.48
N ASN A 651 -24.47 -10.86 -27.62
CA ASN A 651 -24.67 -11.43 -28.96
C ASN A 651 -23.60 -12.47 -29.31
N GLU A 652 -22.35 -12.27 -28.86
CA GLU A 652 -21.23 -13.17 -29.18
C GLU A 652 -21.16 -14.38 -28.25
N TYR A 653 -21.45 -14.20 -26.94
CA TYR A 653 -21.13 -15.20 -25.95
C TYR A 653 -22.32 -15.86 -25.24
N TRP A 654 -23.53 -15.32 -25.34
CA TRP A 654 -24.69 -15.97 -24.75
C TRP A 654 -25.23 -17.08 -25.62
N ASP A 655 -25.13 -18.32 -25.17
CA ASP A 655 -25.68 -19.47 -25.84
C ASP A 655 -27.16 -19.67 -25.44
N THR A 656 -28.08 -19.49 -26.39
CA THR A 656 -29.54 -19.62 -26.18
C THR A 656 -30.02 -21.07 -26.10
N GLU A 657 -29.19 -22.05 -26.48
CA GLU A 657 -29.55 -23.48 -26.39
C GLU A 657 -29.14 -24.02 -25.00
N THR A 658 -27.95 -23.70 -24.54
CA THR A 658 -27.45 -24.13 -23.23
C THR A 658 -27.83 -23.17 -22.09
N LEU A 659 -28.32 -21.99 -22.42
CA LEU A 659 -28.66 -20.89 -21.52
C LEU A 659 -27.45 -20.52 -20.59
N ASN A 660 -26.26 -20.47 -21.17
CA ASN A 660 -25.03 -20.23 -20.43
C ASN A 660 -23.97 -19.45 -21.22
N TYR A 661 -22.94 -18.95 -20.55
CA TYR A 661 -21.74 -18.43 -21.18
C TYR A 661 -20.74 -19.56 -21.51
N PRO A 662 -19.80 -19.33 -22.47
CA PRO A 662 -18.84 -20.36 -22.90
C PRO A 662 -18.02 -20.94 -21.75
N GLY A 663 -17.89 -22.26 -21.74
CA GLY A 663 -17.18 -22.99 -20.71
C GLY A 663 -18.04 -23.37 -19.49
N GLY A 664 -19.09 -22.63 -19.19
CA GLY A 664 -20.02 -22.90 -18.09
C GLY A 664 -19.37 -22.92 -16.70
N THR A 665 -18.17 -22.38 -16.55
CA THR A 665 -17.40 -22.32 -15.30
C THR A 665 -17.92 -21.23 -14.37
N GLN A 666 -17.51 -21.29 -13.09
CA GLN A 666 -17.83 -20.24 -12.11
C GLN A 666 -17.42 -18.86 -12.63
N THR A 667 -16.19 -18.69 -13.10
CA THR A 667 -15.67 -17.40 -13.61
C THR A 667 -16.40 -16.91 -14.85
N ALA A 668 -16.83 -17.81 -15.72
CA ALA A 668 -17.62 -17.44 -16.91
C ALA A 668 -18.97 -16.79 -16.55
N SER A 669 -19.57 -17.17 -15.42
CA SER A 669 -20.78 -16.54 -14.88
C SER A 669 -20.46 -15.31 -14.03
N LEU A 670 -19.37 -15.35 -13.24
CA LEU A 670 -19.02 -14.31 -12.26
C LEU A 670 -18.67 -12.97 -12.91
N LEU A 671 -17.82 -12.94 -13.95
CA LEU A 671 -17.38 -11.68 -14.53
C LEU A 671 -18.53 -10.87 -15.13
N PRO A 672 -19.45 -11.45 -15.95
CA PRO A 672 -20.60 -10.72 -16.44
C PRO A 672 -21.55 -10.23 -15.33
N LEU A 673 -21.74 -11.00 -14.25
CA LEU A 673 -22.54 -10.60 -13.10
C LEU A 673 -21.91 -9.45 -12.32
N ALA A 674 -20.62 -9.58 -11.99
CA ALA A 674 -19.89 -8.61 -11.17
C ALA A 674 -19.75 -7.26 -11.88
N PHE A 675 -19.43 -7.27 -13.17
CA PHE A 675 -19.24 -6.05 -13.96
C PHE A 675 -20.58 -5.41 -14.40
N GLY A 676 -21.69 -6.18 -14.33
CA GLY A 676 -23.01 -5.72 -14.75
C GLY A 676 -23.19 -5.72 -16.28
N ILE A 677 -22.58 -6.70 -16.93
CA ILE A 677 -22.76 -6.98 -18.37
C ILE A 677 -24.06 -7.77 -18.59
N THR A 678 -24.39 -8.67 -17.67
CA THR A 678 -25.59 -9.50 -17.75
C THR A 678 -26.86 -8.64 -17.70
N PRO A 679 -27.71 -8.64 -18.73
CA PRO A 679 -28.93 -7.86 -18.71
C PRO A 679 -29.96 -8.47 -17.75
N ASP A 680 -30.87 -7.63 -17.22
CA ASP A 680 -31.84 -8.01 -16.18
C ASP A 680 -32.64 -9.26 -16.55
N ILE A 681 -33.00 -9.41 -17.83
CA ILE A 681 -33.78 -10.57 -18.33
C ILE A 681 -33.04 -11.91 -18.20
N LEU A 682 -31.72 -11.91 -18.15
CA LEU A 682 -30.88 -13.09 -18.03
C LEU A 682 -30.32 -13.28 -16.62
N LEU A 683 -30.49 -12.28 -15.76
CA LEU A 683 -29.83 -12.22 -14.44
C LEU A 683 -30.11 -13.47 -13.59
N ASP A 684 -31.40 -13.82 -13.44
CA ASP A 684 -31.80 -14.99 -12.66
C ASP A 684 -31.22 -16.29 -13.20
N GLN A 685 -31.16 -16.45 -14.54
CA GLN A 685 -30.61 -17.63 -15.18
C GLN A 685 -29.13 -17.77 -14.93
N VAL A 686 -28.36 -16.67 -15.06
CA VAL A 686 -26.89 -16.70 -14.84
C VAL A 686 -26.57 -16.95 -13.37
N VAL A 687 -27.33 -16.35 -12.43
CA VAL A 687 -27.21 -16.62 -10.99
C VAL A 687 -27.50 -18.08 -10.69
N GLN A 688 -28.57 -18.66 -11.26
CA GLN A 688 -28.89 -20.09 -11.09
C GLN A 688 -27.79 -21.00 -11.65
N ASN A 689 -27.17 -20.64 -12.78
CA ASN A 689 -26.06 -21.39 -13.34
C ASN A 689 -24.86 -21.39 -12.37
N LEU A 690 -24.49 -20.23 -11.82
CA LEU A 690 -23.43 -20.11 -10.83
C LEU A 690 -23.72 -20.95 -9.58
N VAL A 691 -24.91 -20.79 -9.01
CA VAL A 691 -25.31 -21.50 -7.77
C VAL A 691 -25.34 -23.01 -8.00
N LYS A 692 -25.87 -23.45 -9.14
CA LYS A 692 -25.90 -24.87 -9.51
C LYS A 692 -24.49 -25.43 -9.60
N ASP A 693 -23.58 -24.75 -10.28
CA ASP A 693 -22.18 -25.20 -10.40
C ASP A 693 -21.51 -25.30 -9.03
N VAL A 694 -21.65 -24.26 -8.20
CA VAL A 694 -21.10 -24.27 -6.83
C VAL A 694 -21.61 -25.48 -6.03
N ILE A 695 -22.93 -25.79 -6.12
CA ILE A 695 -23.52 -26.94 -5.43
C ILE A 695 -22.97 -28.27 -6.00
N GLU A 696 -22.86 -28.40 -7.32
CA GLU A 696 -22.31 -29.59 -8.00
C GLU A 696 -20.83 -29.81 -7.64
N LYS A 697 -20.10 -28.75 -7.31
CA LYS A 697 -18.72 -28.78 -6.81
C LYS A 697 -18.66 -28.88 -5.26
N ASN A 698 -19.71 -29.31 -4.60
CA ASN A 698 -19.82 -29.45 -3.15
C ASN A 698 -19.51 -28.16 -2.37
N GLY A 699 -19.83 -27.00 -2.91
CA GLY A 699 -19.59 -25.70 -2.28
C GLY A 699 -18.14 -25.21 -2.34
N HIS A 700 -17.32 -25.75 -3.25
CA HIS A 700 -15.93 -25.34 -3.43
C HIS A 700 -15.77 -24.30 -4.55
N PRO A 701 -14.83 -23.33 -4.42
CA PRO A 701 -14.43 -22.48 -5.52
C PRO A 701 -13.65 -23.31 -6.57
N THR A 702 -13.90 -23.07 -7.85
CA THR A 702 -13.06 -23.58 -8.94
C THR A 702 -12.34 -22.47 -9.68
N THR A 703 -12.47 -21.24 -9.17
CA THR A 703 -11.91 -20.02 -9.73
C THR A 703 -10.41 -19.90 -9.54
N GLY A 704 -9.78 -19.12 -10.41
CA GLY A 704 -8.44 -18.58 -10.25
C GLY A 704 -8.46 -17.14 -9.71
N PHE A 705 -7.43 -16.35 -10.01
CA PHE A 705 -7.31 -15.00 -9.45
C PHE A 705 -8.50 -14.10 -9.83
N LEU A 706 -8.87 -14.06 -11.12
CA LEU A 706 -9.88 -13.13 -11.61
C LEU A 706 -11.30 -13.44 -11.11
N GLY A 707 -11.62 -14.74 -10.94
CA GLY A 707 -12.95 -15.15 -10.46
C GLY A 707 -13.10 -15.10 -8.96
N THR A 708 -12.02 -15.37 -8.21
CA THR A 708 -12.07 -15.55 -6.75
C THR A 708 -12.53 -14.31 -6.00
N GLY A 709 -12.12 -13.12 -6.45
CA GLY A 709 -12.55 -11.85 -5.81
C GLY A 709 -14.06 -11.59 -5.89
N TYR A 710 -14.76 -12.23 -6.83
CA TYR A 710 -16.18 -11.97 -7.07
C TYR A 710 -17.10 -13.08 -6.57
N ILE A 711 -16.63 -14.31 -6.29
CA ILE A 711 -17.52 -15.43 -6.02
C ILE A 711 -18.34 -15.22 -4.74
N LEU A 712 -17.72 -14.94 -3.60
CA LEU A 712 -18.45 -14.73 -2.35
C LEU A 712 -19.32 -13.46 -2.38
N PRO A 713 -18.83 -12.30 -2.89
CA PRO A 713 -19.64 -11.12 -3.05
C PRO A 713 -20.89 -11.33 -3.92
N MET A 714 -20.75 -12.04 -5.06
CA MET A 714 -21.91 -12.27 -5.94
C MET A 714 -22.92 -13.25 -5.34
N LEU A 715 -22.47 -14.33 -4.70
CA LEU A 715 -23.37 -15.22 -3.97
C LEU A 715 -24.15 -14.45 -2.90
N SER A 716 -23.51 -13.62 -2.10
CA SER A 716 -24.15 -12.81 -1.06
C SER A 716 -25.10 -11.77 -1.65
N LYS A 717 -24.70 -11.07 -2.71
CA LYS A 717 -25.52 -10.05 -3.41
C LYS A 717 -26.83 -10.61 -3.95
N PHE A 718 -26.82 -11.85 -4.41
CA PHE A 718 -27.99 -12.52 -4.99
C PHE A 718 -28.70 -13.46 -4.00
N ASN A 719 -28.62 -13.19 -2.71
CA ASN A 719 -29.33 -13.90 -1.63
C ASN A 719 -28.90 -15.36 -1.43
N HIS A 720 -27.69 -15.74 -1.83
CA HIS A 720 -27.08 -17.05 -1.52
C HIS A 720 -25.97 -16.93 -0.49
N HIS A 721 -26.19 -16.09 0.52
CA HIS A 721 -25.20 -15.75 1.54
C HIS A 721 -24.77 -16.97 2.37
N GLU A 722 -25.69 -17.87 2.72
CA GLU A 722 -25.36 -19.12 3.43
C GLU A 722 -24.39 -20.00 2.61
N LEU A 723 -24.56 -20.06 1.28
CA LEU A 723 -23.66 -20.80 0.41
C LEU A 723 -22.27 -20.17 0.35
N ALA A 724 -22.20 -18.83 0.37
CA ALA A 724 -20.92 -18.10 0.47
C ALA A 724 -20.21 -18.39 1.80
N TYR A 725 -20.95 -18.40 2.91
CA TYR A 725 -20.42 -18.75 4.23
C TYR A 725 -19.95 -20.21 4.30
N GLU A 726 -20.73 -21.13 3.73
CA GLU A 726 -20.33 -22.53 3.62
C GLU A 726 -19.00 -22.66 2.84
N MET A 727 -18.84 -21.92 1.73
CA MET A 727 -17.63 -21.94 0.89
C MET A 727 -16.40 -21.49 1.66
N ILE A 728 -16.44 -20.34 2.37
CA ILE A 728 -15.28 -19.82 3.10
C ILE A 728 -14.89 -20.71 4.28
N THR A 729 -15.85 -21.44 4.85
CA THR A 729 -15.62 -22.32 6.00
C THR A 729 -15.25 -23.76 5.62
N LYS A 730 -15.17 -24.11 4.32
CA LYS A 730 -14.65 -25.39 3.85
C LYS A 730 -13.19 -25.58 4.29
N THR A 731 -12.84 -26.82 4.64
CA THR A 731 -11.48 -27.21 5.05
C THR A 731 -10.88 -28.29 4.16
N GLU A 732 -11.59 -28.70 3.13
CA GLU A 732 -11.14 -29.60 2.07
C GLU A 732 -10.68 -28.79 0.86
N TYR A 733 -9.83 -29.42 0.01
CA TYR A 733 -9.35 -28.82 -1.25
C TYR A 733 -10.50 -28.69 -2.28
N PRO A 734 -10.58 -27.60 -3.04
CA PRO A 734 -9.88 -26.32 -2.87
C PRO A 734 -10.62 -25.37 -1.91
N SER A 735 -9.93 -24.76 -0.96
CA SER A 735 -10.50 -23.74 -0.08
C SER A 735 -9.40 -23.00 0.71
N TRP A 736 -9.71 -21.81 1.25
CA TRP A 736 -8.83 -21.09 2.19
C TRP A 736 -8.64 -21.86 3.49
N GLY A 737 -9.69 -22.52 3.98
CA GLY A 737 -9.60 -23.35 5.18
C GLY A 737 -8.73 -24.58 5.01
N TYR A 738 -8.60 -25.11 3.80
CA TYR A 738 -7.61 -26.15 3.48
C TYR A 738 -6.17 -25.64 3.73
N MET A 739 -5.84 -24.43 3.21
CA MET A 739 -4.52 -23.83 3.45
C MET A 739 -4.23 -23.70 4.96
N VAL A 740 -5.20 -23.17 5.73
CA VAL A 740 -5.08 -23.04 7.20
C VAL A 740 -4.87 -24.40 7.87
N LYS A 741 -5.63 -25.44 7.48
CA LYS A 741 -5.53 -26.81 8.01
C LYS A 741 -4.18 -27.45 7.71
N GLN A 742 -3.56 -27.11 6.57
CA GLN A 742 -2.20 -27.57 6.20
C GLN A 742 -1.09 -26.71 6.83
N GLY A 743 -1.42 -25.78 7.73
CA GLY A 743 -0.46 -24.99 8.50
C GLY A 743 0.04 -23.73 7.79
N ALA A 744 -0.68 -23.22 6.78
CA ALA A 744 -0.38 -21.95 6.15
C ALA A 744 -0.46 -20.79 7.16
N THR A 745 0.53 -19.93 7.11
CA THR A 745 0.58 -18.67 7.90
C THR A 745 0.53 -17.43 7.00
N THR A 746 0.40 -17.63 5.71
CA THR A 746 0.21 -16.67 4.62
C THR A 746 -0.77 -17.28 3.62
N ILE A 747 -1.29 -16.48 2.68
CA ILE A 747 -2.04 -17.00 1.53
C ILE A 747 -1.07 -17.61 0.52
N TRP A 748 -1.45 -18.75 -0.05
CA TRP A 748 -0.69 -19.47 -1.06
C TRP A 748 -1.07 -19.02 -2.48
N GLU A 749 -0.17 -19.23 -3.42
CA GLU A 749 -0.44 -19.02 -4.86
C GLU A 749 -1.44 -20.04 -5.41
N LEU A 750 -1.19 -21.31 -5.17
CA LEU A 750 -2.05 -22.40 -5.62
C LEU A 750 -2.93 -22.89 -4.48
N TRP A 751 -4.15 -23.33 -4.80
CA TRP A 751 -5.06 -23.95 -3.82
C TRP A 751 -4.46 -25.19 -3.14
N ASN A 752 -3.48 -25.86 -3.81
CA ASN A 752 -2.81 -27.10 -3.37
C ASN A 752 -1.27 -26.94 -3.33
N SER A 753 -0.76 -25.80 -2.93
CA SER A 753 0.70 -25.54 -2.83
C SER A 753 1.47 -26.57 -1.99
N ASP A 754 0.79 -27.32 -1.13
CA ASP A 754 1.39 -28.38 -0.30
C ASP A 754 1.60 -29.72 -1.05
N THR A 755 0.83 -29.98 -2.12
CA THR A 755 0.86 -31.22 -2.89
C THR A 755 1.44 -31.09 -4.29
N GLU A 756 1.55 -29.84 -4.79
CA GLU A 756 2.25 -29.59 -6.05
C GLU A 756 3.75 -29.86 -5.91
N ARG A 757 4.38 -30.17 -7.05
CA ARG A 757 5.82 -30.45 -7.07
C ARG A 757 6.61 -29.29 -6.50
N PRO A 758 7.65 -29.54 -5.71
CA PRO A 758 8.54 -28.49 -5.21
C PRO A 758 9.15 -27.64 -6.34
N GLU A 759 9.44 -28.28 -7.50
CA GLU A 759 10.04 -27.62 -8.67
C GLU A 759 8.94 -26.95 -9.49
N GLY A 760 8.67 -25.70 -9.34
CA GLY A 760 7.72 -25.02 -10.21
C GLY A 760 7.18 -23.72 -9.66
N MET A 761 6.09 -23.24 -10.26
CA MET A 761 5.32 -22.11 -9.75
C MET A 761 4.62 -22.52 -8.46
N ASN A 762 5.18 -22.15 -7.33
CA ASN A 762 4.57 -22.49 -6.07
C ASN A 762 5.10 -21.60 -4.95
N SER A 763 4.52 -20.40 -4.84
CA SER A 763 4.78 -19.53 -3.69
C SER A 763 3.81 -19.85 -2.55
N ARG A 764 4.33 -19.88 -1.34
CA ARG A 764 3.48 -19.95 -0.15
C ARG A 764 3.24 -18.59 0.52
N ASN A 765 3.64 -17.53 -0.15
CA ASN A 765 3.33 -16.17 0.24
C ASN A 765 2.94 -15.35 -1.01
N HIS A 766 1.64 -15.35 -1.32
CA HIS A 766 1.09 -14.78 -2.55
C HIS A 766 -0.30 -14.20 -2.26
N PHE A 767 -0.48 -12.91 -2.40
CA PHE A 767 -1.68 -12.25 -1.86
C PHE A 767 -2.95 -12.38 -2.71
N ALA A 768 -2.87 -12.73 -4.00
CA ALA A 768 -4.00 -12.63 -4.91
C ALA A 768 -5.27 -13.35 -4.44
N LEU A 769 -5.17 -14.63 -4.01
CA LEU A 769 -6.31 -15.36 -3.43
C LEU A 769 -6.77 -14.80 -2.07
N GLY A 770 -6.02 -13.87 -1.49
CA GLY A 770 -6.40 -13.10 -0.29
C GLY A 770 -7.47 -12.03 -0.54
N CYS A 771 -7.89 -11.84 -1.80
CA CYS A 771 -9.03 -10.98 -2.16
C CYS A 771 -10.34 -11.33 -1.42
N VAL A 772 -10.45 -12.50 -0.83
CA VAL A 772 -11.53 -12.91 0.09
C VAL A 772 -11.71 -11.94 1.28
N GLY A 773 -10.66 -11.20 1.63
CA GLY A 773 -10.72 -10.20 2.70
C GLY A 773 -11.78 -9.13 2.45
N GLU A 774 -11.97 -8.69 1.20
CA GLU A 774 -13.03 -7.74 0.86
C GLU A 774 -14.42 -8.23 1.31
N TRP A 775 -14.75 -9.50 1.08
CA TRP A 775 -16.03 -10.08 1.51
C TRP A 775 -16.14 -10.15 3.04
N ILE A 776 -15.06 -10.47 3.74
CA ILE A 776 -15.01 -10.47 5.21
C ILE A 776 -15.40 -9.08 5.74
N TRP A 777 -14.85 -8.02 5.16
CA TRP A 777 -15.13 -6.63 5.55
C TRP A 777 -16.51 -6.16 5.11
N ASN A 778 -16.84 -6.33 3.83
CA ASN A 778 -18.06 -5.80 3.25
C ASN A 778 -19.30 -6.54 3.71
N THR A 779 -19.18 -7.85 3.98
CA THR A 779 -20.35 -8.71 4.25
C THR A 779 -20.42 -9.12 5.72
N LEU A 780 -19.36 -9.74 6.27
CA LEU A 780 -19.45 -10.21 7.66
C LEU A 780 -19.41 -9.04 8.65
N ALA A 781 -18.46 -8.11 8.50
CA ALA A 781 -18.45 -6.88 9.27
C ALA A 781 -19.56 -5.92 8.82
N GLY A 782 -19.88 -5.91 7.53
CA GLY A 782 -20.90 -5.07 6.94
C GLY A 782 -20.46 -3.64 6.65
N ILE A 783 -19.14 -3.37 6.55
CA ILE A 783 -18.60 -2.03 6.25
C ILE A 783 -18.45 -1.87 4.73
N ASN A 784 -19.26 -1.00 4.13
CA ASN A 784 -19.26 -0.75 2.71
C ASN A 784 -19.12 0.75 2.39
N ILE A 785 -18.67 1.07 1.18
CA ILE A 785 -18.45 2.41 0.68
C ILE A 785 -19.64 2.87 -0.14
N CYS A 786 -20.10 4.10 0.08
CA CYS A 786 -21.10 4.77 -0.74
C CYS A 786 -20.41 5.43 -1.95
N ASP A 787 -20.65 4.95 -3.17
CA ASP A 787 -20.00 5.49 -4.38
C ASP A 787 -20.36 6.97 -4.64
N GLU A 788 -21.53 7.44 -4.19
CA GLU A 788 -21.96 8.84 -4.32
C GLU A 788 -21.25 9.78 -3.33
N GLN A 789 -20.74 9.23 -2.21
CA GLN A 789 -19.98 9.95 -1.19
C GLN A 789 -18.79 9.09 -0.75
N PRO A 790 -17.76 8.97 -1.59
CA PRO A 790 -16.61 8.11 -1.36
C PRO A 790 -15.74 8.55 -0.20
N GLY A 791 -14.69 7.80 0.11
CA GLY A 791 -13.76 8.09 1.19
C GLY A 791 -14.38 7.94 2.56
N PHE A 792 -15.45 7.16 2.69
CA PHE A 792 -16.23 7.03 3.93
C PHE A 792 -16.84 8.35 4.44
N LYS A 793 -16.99 9.35 3.56
CA LYS A 793 -17.83 10.50 3.85
C LYS A 793 -19.26 10.06 4.17
N ARG A 794 -19.70 9.00 3.47
CA ARG A 794 -20.86 8.19 3.85
C ARG A 794 -20.50 6.71 3.78
N ALA A 795 -20.60 6.02 4.91
CA ALA A 795 -20.52 4.56 4.97
C ALA A 795 -21.89 3.91 4.71
N ILE A 796 -21.87 2.65 4.28
CA ILE A 796 -23.06 1.78 4.30
C ILE A 796 -22.74 0.66 5.27
N ILE A 797 -23.56 0.51 6.31
CA ILE A 797 -23.40 -0.51 7.35
C ILE A 797 -24.48 -1.55 7.17
N SER A 798 -24.09 -2.72 6.67
CA SER A 798 -25.02 -3.81 6.33
C SER A 798 -24.43 -5.19 6.67
N PRO A 799 -24.22 -5.51 7.96
CA PRO A 799 -23.69 -6.79 8.37
C PRO A 799 -24.65 -7.94 8.03
N GLN A 800 -24.07 -9.04 7.54
CA GLN A 800 -24.83 -10.24 7.20
C GLN A 800 -24.33 -11.44 8.02
N PRO A 801 -24.94 -11.73 9.18
CA PRO A 801 -24.66 -12.96 9.92
C PRO A 801 -25.04 -14.21 9.11
N ALA A 802 -24.18 -15.24 9.14
CA ALA A 802 -24.45 -16.49 8.45
C ALA A 802 -23.96 -17.71 9.23
N GLY A 803 -24.53 -18.87 8.93
CA GLY A 803 -24.16 -20.14 9.53
C GLY A 803 -24.17 -20.12 11.06
N ASP A 804 -23.05 -20.46 11.67
CA ASP A 804 -22.85 -20.49 13.12
C ASP A 804 -22.17 -19.24 13.69
N LEU A 805 -21.98 -18.20 12.88
CA LEU A 805 -21.33 -16.96 13.29
C LEU A 805 -22.19 -16.21 14.31
N LYS A 806 -21.63 -15.92 15.47
CA LYS A 806 -22.34 -15.30 16.60
C LYS A 806 -22.06 -13.82 16.76
N TRP A 807 -20.89 -13.36 16.32
CA TRP A 807 -20.48 -11.97 16.40
C TRP A 807 -19.36 -11.70 15.40
N ALA A 808 -19.27 -10.45 14.98
CA ALA A 808 -18.06 -9.90 14.35
C ALA A 808 -17.83 -8.46 14.83
N LYS A 809 -16.57 -8.11 14.92
CA LYS A 809 -16.10 -6.79 15.26
C LYS A 809 -15.12 -6.30 14.19
N ALA A 810 -15.31 -5.06 13.74
CA ALA A 810 -14.43 -4.42 12.79
C ALA A 810 -14.25 -2.94 13.14
N ASP A 811 -12.99 -2.54 13.26
CA ASP A 811 -12.56 -1.16 13.45
C ASP A 811 -11.81 -0.71 12.20
N TYR A 812 -12.24 0.39 11.58
CA TYR A 812 -11.62 0.94 10.38
C TYR A 812 -11.30 2.44 10.57
N GLU A 813 -10.01 2.79 10.52
CA GLU A 813 -9.56 4.17 10.67
C GLU A 813 -9.64 4.90 9.32
N THR A 814 -10.68 5.70 9.14
CA THR A 814 -10.89 6.52 7.94
C THR A 814 -10.10 7.83 8.01
N ASN A 815 -10.04 8.59 6.90
CA ASN A 815 -9.49 9.95 6.92
C ASN A 815 -10.25 10.92 7.85
N TYR A 816 -11.47 10.56 8.28
CA TYR A 816 -12.32 11.32 9.19
C TYR A 816 -12.20 10.86 10.65
N GLY A 817 -11.70 9.67 10.91
CA GLY A 817 -11.59 9.02 12.21
C GLY A 817 -12.15 7.60 12.21
N LEU A 818 -12.31 7.03 13.39
CA LEU A 818 -12.68 5.64 13.59
C LEU A 818 -14.16 5.38 13.20
N LEU A 819 -14.33 4.46 12.25
CA LEU A 819 -15.60 3.78 11.96
C LEU A 819 -15.55 2.40 12.61
N SER A 820 -16.47 2.11 13.56
CA SER A 820 -16.47 0.85 14.29
C SER A 820 -17.81 0.16 14.19
N VAL A 821 -17.79 -1.13 13.91
CA VAL A 821 -18.92 -2.04 13.85
C VAL A 821 -18.65 -3.22 14.76
N ASP A 822 -19.52 -3.46 15.76
CA ASP A 822 -19.47 -4.61 16.66
C ASP A 822 -20.89 -5.17 16.80
N TRP A 823 -21.15 -6.27 16.13
CA TRP A 823 -22.46 -6.89 16.18
C TRP A 823 -22.45 -8.27 16.85
N LYS A 824 -23.60 -8.62 17.44
CA LYS A 824 -23.83 -9.92 18.08
C LYS A 824 -25.23 -10.44 17.75
N LEU A 825 -25.30 -11.76 17.58
CA LEU A 825 -26.54 -12.50 17.41
C LEU A 825 -26.68 -13.50 18.56
N GLU A 826 -27.56 -13.22 19.52
CA GLU A 826 -27.78 -14.05 20.70
C GLU A 826 -29.26 -14.36 20.86
N ASN A 827 -29.62 -15.63 20.91
CA ASN A 827 -31.02 -16.10 21.10
C ASN A 827 -32.02 -15.48 20.10
N GLY A 828 -31.58 -15.27 18.86
CA GLY A 828 -32.40 -14.66 17.79
C GLY A 828 -32.50 -13.13 17.87
N LYS A 829 -31.86 -12.50 18.83
CA LYS A 829 -31.77 -11.04 18.94
C LYS A 829 -30.46 -10.55 18.31
N PHE A 830 -30.56 -9.65 17.33
CA PHE A 830 -29.41 -8.95 16.75
C PHE A 830 -29.15 -7.66 17.51
N THR A 831 -27.89 -7.40 17.83
CA THR A 831 -27.42 -6.15 18.44
C THR A 831 -26.24 -5.61 17.65
N LEU A 832 -26.22 -4.32 17.35
CA LEU A 832 -25.13 -3.61 16.67
C LEU A 832 -24.70 -2.40 17.50
N ASN A 833 -23.43 -2.40 17.93
CA ASN A 833 -22.76 -1.19 18.39
C ASN A 833 -22.07 -0.55 17.18
N LEU A 834 -22.39 0.69 16.90
CA LEU A 834 -21.89 1.44 15.74
C LEU A 834 -21.26 2.75 16.21
N THR A 835 -20.05 3.04 15.76
CA THR A 835 -19.43 4.38 15.87
C THR A 835 -19.25 4.96 14.48
N VAL A 836 -19.80 6.15 14.25
CA VAL A 836 -19.69 6.92 13.01
C VAL A 836 -18.80 8.13 13.28
N PRO A 837 -17.67 8.29 12.59
CA PRO A 837 -16.73 9.38 12.87
C PRO A 837 -17.33 10.76 12.63
N PRO A 838 -16.85 11.81 13.31
CA PRO A 838 -17.28 13.19 13.11
C PRO A 838 -17.22 13.60 11.62
N ASN A 839 -18.15 14.48 11.24
CA ASN A 839 -18.24 15.01 9.88
C ASN A 839 -18.58 13.98 8.79
N THR A 840 -19.10 12.80 9.18
CA THR A 840 -19.53 11.74 8.26
C THR A 840 -20.93 11.24 8.61
N THR A 841 -21.45 10.37 7.77
CA THR A 841 -22.74 9.70 8.00
C THR A 841 -22.63 8.21 7.65
N ALA A 842 -23.59 7.40 8.15
CA ALA A 842 -23.72 6.01 7.77
C ALA A 842 -25.18 5.66 7.44
N VAL A 843 -25.40 4.97 6.33
CA VAL A 843 -26.68 4.31 6.03
C VAL A 843 -26.63 2.93 6.68
N VAL A 844 -27.51 2.69 7.65
CA VAL A 844 -27.58 1.43 8.40
C VAL A 844 -28.70 0.57 7.86
N ASP A 845 -28.36 -0.64 7.45
CA ASP A 845 -29.24 -1.68 6.93
C ASP A 845 -29.09 -2.91 7.82
N LEU A 846 -30.05 -3.10 8.74
CA LEU A 846 -29.95 -4.13 9.77
C LEU A 846 -30.47 -5.48 9.26
N PRO A 847 -29.78 -6.59 9.56
CA PRO A 847 -30.25 -7.92 9.15
C PRO A 847 -31.52 -8.32 9.90
N GLY A 848 -32.37 -9.13 9.22
CA GLY A 848 -33.59 -9.68 9.83
C GLY A 848 -34.72 -8.67 10.06
N VAL A 849 -34.63 -7.47 9.51
CA VAL A 849 -35.72 -6.48 9.56
C VAL A 849 -36.77 -6.84 8.51
N GLU A 850 -37.90 -7.41 8.96
CA GLU A 850 -39.07 -7.74 8.14
C GLU A 850 -40.25 -6.81 8.46
N PRO A 851 -41.31 -6.79 7.66
CA PRO A 851 -42.51 -6.04 7.99
C PRO A 851 -43.07 -6.48 9.37
N GLY A 852 -43.02 -5.58 10.35
CA GLY A 852 -43.43 -5.83 11.72
C GLY A 852 -42.30 -6.04 12.72
N SER A 853 -41.02 -6.09 12.29
CA SER A 853 -39.88 -6.08 13.19
C SER A 853 -39.78 -4.75 13.95
N VAL A 854 -39.35 -4.81 15.22
CA VAL A 854 -39.11 -3.63 16.04
C VAL A 854 -37.62 -3.34 16.12
N VAL A 855 -37.20 -2.24 15.54
CA VAL A 855 -35.84 -1.72 15.65
C VAL A 855 -35.79 -0.70 16.77
N LYS A 856 -34.84 -0.87 17.70
CA LYS A 856 -34.60 0.09 18.78
C LYS A 856 -33.17 0.62 18.74
N GLU A 857 -32.99 1.89 19.11
CA GLU A 857 -31.68 2.50 19.41
C GLU A 857 -31.69 2.99 20.87
N GLY A 858 -30.68 2.55 21.65
CA GLY A 858 -30.60 2.88 23.08
C GLY A 858 -31.84 2.44 23.89
N GLY A 859 -32.62 1.47 23.40
CA GLY A 859 -33.87 1.00 23.99
C GLY A 859 -35.14 1.76 23.53
N VAL A 860 -35.00 2.80 22.72
CA VAL A 860 -36.09 3.60 22.12
C VAL A 860 -36.40 3.06 20.73
N GLU A 861 -37.65 2.83 20.40
CA GLU A 861 -38.07 2.36 19.07
C GLU A 861 -37.85 3.43 18.02
N VAL A 862 -37.14 3.09 16.97
CA VAL A 862 -36.85 3.98 15.84
C VAL A 862 -38.16 4.32 15.12
N GLY A 863 -38.39 5.62 14.87
CA GLY A 863 -39.64 6.13 14.30
C GLY A 863 -40.75 6.44 15.31
N SER A 864 -40.66 5.98 16.55
CA SER A 864 -41.66 6.32 17.59
C SER A 864 -41.49 7.72 18.17
N GLU A 865 -40.22 8.17 18.26
CA GLU A 865 -39.83 9.54 18.64
C GLU A 865 -38.56 9.95 17.97
N THR A 866 -38.21 11.26 18.01
CA THR A 866 -36.98 11.78 17.44
C THR A 866 -35.80 11.33 18.29
N ILE A 867 -34.89 10.59 17.66
CA ILE A 867 -33.60 10.20 18.25
C ILE A 867 -32.50 11.09 17.66
N GLU A 868 -31.72 11.75 18.52
CA GLU A 868 -30.64 12.64 18.06
C GLU A 868 -29.65 11.89 17.14
N GLY A 869 -29.39 12.46 15.95
CA GLY A 869 -28.46 11.92 14.98
C GLY A 869 -29.03 10.84 14.08
N LEU A 870 -30.29 10.42 14.24
CA LEU A 870 -30.93 9.44 13.37
C LEU A 870 -32.02 10.08 12.51
N THR A 871 -32.10 9.61 11.26
CA THR A 871 -33.20 9.94 10.34
C THR A 871 -33.56 8.69 9.55
N GLU A 872 -34.82 8.38 9.43
CA GLU A 872 -35.27 7.31 8.55
C GLU A 872 -35.25 7.76 7.09
N THR A 873 -34.72 6.94 6.19
CA THR A 873 -34.69 7.22 4.76
C THR A 873 -36.02 6.83 4.10
N GLU A 874 -36.29 7.34 2.89
CA GLU A 874 -37.48 6.95 2.10
C GLU A 874 -37.53 5.44 1.81
N SER A 875 -36.37 4.75 1.83
CA SER A 875 -36.28 3.30 1.63
C SER A 875 -36.46 2.48 2.93
N GLY A 876 -36.76 3.13 4.07
CA GLY A 876 -36.90 2.48 5.37
C GLY A 876 -35.58 2.11 6.06
N LYS A 877 -34.43 2.52 5.50
CA LYS A 877 -33.12 2.38 6.13
C LYS A 877 -32.88 3.55 7.08
N ILE A 878 -31.94 3.38 8.00
CA ILE A 878 -31.60 4.41 9.00
C ILE A 878 -30.36 5.18 8.52
N LEU A 879 -30.47 6.50 8.43
CA LEU A 879 -29.31 7.37 8.26
C LEU A 879 -28.84 7.81 9.65
N ALA A 880 -27.65 7.36 10.04
CA ALA A 880 -26.97 7.75 11.27
C ALA A 880 -25.92 8.85 10.96
N ALA A 881 -26.00 9.97 11.64
CA ALA A 881 -24.98 11.00 11.64
C ALA A 881 -23.80 10.58 12.54
N ALA A 882 -22.76 11.41 12.63
CA ALA A 882 -21.63 11.17 13.53
C ALA A 882 -22.09 10.86 14.97
N GLY A 883 -21.44 9.91 15.63
CA GLY A 883 -21.76 9.52 17.02
C GLY A 883 -21.73 8.02 17.25
N SER A 884 -22.05 7.60 18.45
CA SER A 884 -22.15 6.19 18.83
C SER A 884 -23.61 5.78 19.06
N TYR A 885 -23.96 4.58 18.59
CA TYR A 885 -25.32 4.04 18.58
C TYR A 885 -25.33 2.57 18.99
N VAL A 886 -26.44 2.14 19.60
CA VAL A 886 -26.71 0.74 19.96
C VAL A 886 -28.06 0.32 19.38
N PHE A 887 -28.02 -0.32 18.24
CA PHE A 887 -29.22 -0.84 17.60
C PHE A 887 -29.55 -2.26 18.07
N THR A 888 -30.83 -2.57 18.22
CA THR A 888 -31.34 -3.92 18.47
C THR A 888 -32.53 -4.22 17.56
N VAL A 889 -32.56 -5.42 16.99
CA VAL A 889 -33.70 -5.95 16.22
C VAL A 889 -34.35 -7.05 17.01
N GLU A 890 -35.70 -6.93 17.24
CA GLU A 890 -36.55 -7.87 18.00
C GLU A 890 -37.64 -8.45 17.13
#